data_a091d2642419c7b2358d3ded3ea1350c
#
_entry.id   a091d2642419c7b2358d3ded3ea1350c
#
_cell.length_a   1.000
_cell.length_b   1.000
_cell.length_c   1.000
_cell.angle_alpha   90.00
_cell.angle_beta   90.00
_cell.angle_gamma   90.00
#
_symmetry.space_group_name_H-M   'P 1'
#
loop_
_entity.id
_entity.type
_entity.pdbx_description
1 polymer ?
#
loop_
_entity_poly.entity_id
_entity_poly.type
_entity_poly.pdbx_seq_one_letter_code
_entity_poly.pdbx_strand_id
1 'polypeptide(L)'
;MQKILRKRVLRDLKENLFRYLALGLLIILCMYMIGSLVGAGETIVRGVDEQAEKNHMEDGQFTCFVPLSKDNKKVLAEHDVELEKMFYLDFAKQKETIRVFQNRQKINLVALREGRLADKDNEIVLERRYAEEHQYTVGSQITLGKIEFEVTGIATTPDYDAPFRKMSDTIVDSKNFGTAFVGERAYNKLKQSHLAAQSEEYLYAYRLKGTTTSDDVKDILNDFKVDADEISDSFFQDYWDRTGGKVTDIDDGIDDLSKGAKKLADGLRKLNRYKNKLNLVPEKLFENALEQTEEALKENGTSVSLTEKNYADELNQMITSQSGITAMAWKSAKENLDALKQYKDGLSSYTDGVEKAGKGASKLQDGVDELKNGADEFIDEMDVNLANLQSFVTAEDNPRIGASADDQQINISAGLVFGVILIILFAYVISVFTVHSIEKESSIIGTLYALGVARRELMRHYLMLPVVVTTFAGILGFLAAVSPVGIPVQMQDCLAYFSMPEITVQVPVYLILYGVFMPPVMACVVNYIVIRKKLSRTALSLIRNETKKKKQKTIQLGKMSFLKMFRIRQMLRESRAGITVAVGMFIALLCMMISLDCYELCIHVRDNNIADTNYNYMYTLKYPEKEVPDGGSPALAKTMKKQIYGYNWDITVLGIEKGNPYFDANVEKGKGKVVASSALAQKYELSVGDEFTLKDEETDTLYAFEVTDICQYAPAFYVFMDIDSARDLFGEQDDYYNTIFSNKDLKIPSGRLYATTTKEDIEKSADVFMQMMVSMVITITVVSTLIFILVMYLMMKVMIDRSAYSISLMKVFGFRTKEIRKLYLDGNFYIVLVSAIINIPLSKAIMDWMYPRYLVSNIACGLDLSFESWLYVAVFALIMICYFVINRVLVGRLKKMTPAEVLKNRE
;
A
#
# COMPACT_ATOMS: atom_id res chain seq x y z
N MET A 1 40.34 -27.45 41.24
CA MET A 1 40.55 -27.07 39.80
C MET A 1 39.61 -25.99 39.33
N GLN A 2 38.30 -26.06 39.58
CA GLN A 2 37.33 -25.04 39.14
C GLN A 2 37.61 -23.60 39.67
N LYS A 3 38.07 -23.42 40.92
CA LYS A 3 38.43 -22.09 41.49
C LYS A 3 39.62 -21.45 40.75
N ILE A 4 40.58 -22.23 40.28
CA ILE A 4 41.76 -21.75 39.55
C ILE A 4 41.34 -21.32 38.12
N LEU A 5 40.50 -22.11 37.44
CA LEU A 5 39.97 -21.75 36.09
C LEU A 5 39.11 -20.50 36.13
N ARG A 6 38.31 -20.27 37.18
CA ARG A 6 37.53 -19.03 37.36
C ARG A 6 38.38 -17.79 37.56
N LYS A 7 39.45 -17.87 38.37
CA LYS A 7 40.41 -16.75 38.55
C LYS A 7 41.13 -16.42 37.24
N ARG A 8 41.38 -17.45 36.41
CA ARG A 8 42.00 -17.25 35.09
C ARG A 8 41.09 -16.47 34.13
N VAL A 9 39.76 -16.65 34.17
CA VAL A 9 38.84 -15.90 33.32
C VAL A 9 38.98 -14.37 33.49
N LEU A 10 39.07 -13.90 34.73
CA LEU A 10 39.29 -12.49 35.05
C LEU A 10 40.65 -11.97 34.57
N ARG A 11 41.68 -12.81 34.66
CA ARG A 11 43.00 -12.49 34.17
C ARG A 11 43.05 -12.40 32.63
N ASP A 12 42.41 -13.36 31.94
CA ASP A 12 42.30 -13.39 30.49
C ASP A 12 41.49 -12.19 29.97
N LEU A 13 40.46 -11.72 30.72
CA LEU A 13 39.76 -10.49 30.43
C LEU A 13 40.67 -9.28 30.53
N LYS A 14 41.47 -9.12 31.60
CA LYS A 14 42.40 -8.01 31.79
C LYS A 14 43.51 -7.99 30.72
N GLU A 15 44.09 -9.13 30.41
CA GLU A 15 45.17 -9.24 29.38
C GLU A 15 44.68 -8.95 27.97
N ASN A 16 43.40 -9.21 27.68
CA ASN A 16 42.78 -9.00 26.39
C ASN A 16 41.65 -7.95 26.39
N LEU A 17 41.67 -7.04 27.39
CA LEU A 17 40.62 -6.07 27.65
C LEU A 17 40.16 -5.29 26.37
N PHE A 18 41.08 -4.71 25.64
CA PHE A 18 40.77 -3.96 24.43
C PHE A 18 40.10 -4.81 23.34
N ARG A 19 40.35 -6.12 23.30
CA ARG A 19 39.75 -7.03 22.34
C ARG A 19 38.28 -7.30 22.71
N TYR A 20 38.03 -7.56 24.00
CA TYR A 20 36.67 -7.79 24.48
C TYR A 20 35.83 -6.52 24.50
N LEU A 21 36.44 -5.36 24.75
CA LEU A 21 35.79 -4.06 24.62
C LEU A 21 35.37 -3.77 23.16
N ALA A 22 36.27 -4.01 22.20
CA ALA A 22 35.93 -3.80 20.79
C ALA A 22 34.85 -4.77 20.30
N LEU A 23 34.88 -6.04 20.75
CA LEU A 23 33.83 -7.00 20.47
C LEU A 23 32.50 -6.59 21.13
N GLY A 24 32.55 -6.16 22.40
CA GLY A 24 31.37 -5.67 23.12
C GLY A 24 30.76 -4.44 22.43
N LEU A 25 31.62 -3.47 22.03
CA LEU A 25 31.15 -2.29 21.32
C LEU A 25 30.52 -2.64 19.95
N LEU A 26 31.10 -3.61 19.22
CA LEU A 26 30.51 -4.11 17.99
C LEU A 26 29.10 -4.64 18.24
N ILE A 27 28.91 -5.46 19.28
CA ILE A 27 27.59 -6.03 19.62
C ILE A 27 26.62 -4.95 20.07
N ILE A 28 27.07 -3.98 20.89
CA ILE A 28 26.26 -2.84 21.31
C ILE A 28 25.73 -2.07 20.10
N LEU A 29 26.61 -1.74 19.15
CA LEU A 29 26.22 -1.04 17.93
C LEU A 29 25.24 -1.87 17.06
N CYS A 30 25.48 -3.18 16.94
CA CYS A 30 24.60 -4.08 16.23
C CYS A 30 23.19 -4.12 16.87
N MET A 31 23.12 -4.34 18.17
CA MET A 31 21.84 -4.45 18.88
C MET A 31 21.13 -3.10 19.00
N TYR A 32 21.87 -2.00 19.09
CA TYR A 32 21.33 -0.66 19.02
C TYR A 32 20.64 -0.41 17.68
N MET A 33 21.30 -0.67 16.56
CA MET A 33 20.75 -0.45 15.24
C MET A 33 19.46 -1.25 15.00
N ILE A 34 19.52 -2.56 15.25
CA ILE A 34 18.36 -3.43 15.04
C ILE A 34 17.22 -3.01 15.96
N GLY A 35 17.52 -2.81 17.26
CA GLY A 35 16.52 -2.47 18.26
C GLY A 35 15.89 -1.10 18.04
N SER A 36 16.65 -0.10 17.57
CA SER A 36 16.11 1.24 17.29
C SER A 36 15.29 1.30 16.01
N LEU A 37 15.77 0.75 14.90
CA LEU A 37 15.05 0.78 13.62
C LEU A 37 13.77 -0.08 13.68
N VAL A 38 13.92 -1.36 14.02
CA VAL A 38 12.78 -2.26 14.07
C VAL A 38 11.81 -1.86 15.18
N GLY A 39 12.34 -1.41 16.33
CA GLY A 39 11.51 -0.97 17.44
C GLY A 39 10.73 0.30 17.16
N ALA A 40 11.27 1.24 16.38
CA ALA A 40 10.56 2.42 15.94
C ALA A 40 9.42 2.05 14.98
N GLY A 41 9.72 1.26 13.95
CA GLY A 41 8.70 0.80 13.01
C GLY A 41 7.57 0.03 13.68
N GLU A 42 7.89 -0.96 14.52
CA GLU A 42 6.89 -1.73 15.27
C GLU A 42 6.04 -0.86 16.22
N THR A 43 6.66 0.16 16.82
CA THR A 43 5.93 1.08 17.71
C THR A 43 4.89 1.89 16.93
N ILE A 44 5.27 2.39 15.75
CA ILE A 44 4.37 3.17 14.90
C ILE A 44 3.26 2.29 14.33
N VAL A 45 3.58 1.15 13.73
CA VAL A 45 2.59 0.23 13.17
C VAL A 45 1.53 -0.14 14.22
N ARG A 46 1.96 -0.57 15.40
CA ARG A 46 1.02 -0.90 16.49
C ARG A 46 0.22 0.27 16.99
N GLY A 47 0.82 1.46 17.05
CA GLY A 47 0.13 2.67 17.48
C GLY A 47 -0.95 3.09 16.49
N VAL A 48 -0.70 2.94 15.19
CA VAL A 48 -1.68 3.18 14.12
C VAL A 48 -2.81 2.16 14.19
N ASP A 49 -2.50 0.87 14.33
CA ASP A 49 -3.49 -0.20 14.46
C ASP A 49 -4.41 0.01 15.69
N GLU A 50 -3.83 0.32 16.86
CA GLU A 50 -4.60 0.64 18.07
C GLU A 50 -5.51 1.85 17.88
N GLN A 51 -5.03 2.86 17.14
CA GLN A 51 -5.81 4.05 16.83
C GLN A 51 -6.94 3.74 15.85
N ALA A 52 -6.67 2.93 14.83
CA ALA A 52 -7.66 2.47 13.86
C ALA A 52 -8.83 1.75 14.56
N GLU A 53 -8.53 0.82 15.45
CA GLU A 53 -9.53 0.09 16.23
C GLU A 53 -10.32 1.02 17.16
N LYS A 54 -9.61 1.85 17.94
CA LYS A 54 -10.22 2.75 18.93
C LYS A 54 -11.14 3.79 18.31
N ASN A 55 -10.79 4.31 17.15
CA ASN A 55 -11.55 5.36 16.48
C ASN A 55 -12.44 4.84 15.37
N HIS A 56 -12.71 3.54 15.36
CA HIS A 56 -13.63 2.92 14.42
C HIS A 56 -13.28 3.26 12.97
N MET A 57 -12.05 2.99 12.57
CA MET A 57 -11.60 3.20 11.18
C MET A 57 -12.57 2.57 10.18
N GLU A 58 -12.78 3.22 9.06
CA GLU A 58 -13.61 2.72 7.96
C GLU A 58 -13.03 1.45 7.33
N ASP A 59 -13.89 0.62 6.73
CA ASP A 59 -13.48 -0.46 5.82
C ASP A 59 -13.33 0.06 4.39
N GLY A 60 -13.89 1.23 4.11
CA GLY A 60 -13.72 1.98 2.88
C GLY A 60 -14.64 3.19 2.83
N GLN A 61 -14.49 3.93 1.74
CA GLN A 61 -15.27 5.13 1.47
C GLN A 61 -15.69 5.20 0.00
N PHE A 62 -16.76 5.94 -0.25
CA PHE A 62 -17.21 6.22 -1.61
C PHE A 62 -17.79 7.63 -1.72
N THR A 63 -17.67 8.21 -2.91
CA THR A 63 -18.26 9.51 -3.22
C THR A 63 -19.40 9.32 -4.20
N CYS A 64 -20.49 10.07 -4.00
CA CYS A 64 -21.64 10.09 -4.88
C CYS A 64 -21.74 11.42 -5.62
N PHE A 65 -22.35 11.39 -6.81
CA PHE A 65 -22.67 12.61 -7.55
C PHE A 65 -23.78 13.43 -6.86
N VAL A 66 -24.77 12.75 -6.27
CA VAL A 66 -25.83 13.34 -5.47
C VAL A 66 -25.98 12.57 -4.15
N PRO A 67 -26.54 13.20 -3.09
CA PRO A 67 -26.71 12.55 -1.81
C PRO A 67 -27.57 11.28 -1.92
N LEU A 68 -27.18 10.21 -1.22
CA LEU A 68 -27.98 8.99 -1.15
C LEU A 68 -29.36 9.26 -0.57
N SER A 69 -30.38 8.74 -1.23
CA SER A 69 -31.78 8.77 -0.77
C SER A 69 -31.97 8.00 0.55
N LYS A 70 -33.11 8.15 1.18
CA LYS A 70 -33.45 7.36 2.39
C LYS A 70 -33.58 5.87 2.08
N ASP A 71 -34.08 5.53 0.88
CA ASP A 71 -34.28 4.17 0.45
C ASP A 71 -32.94 3.49 0.13
N ASN A 72 -32.02 4.19 -0.53
CA ASN A 72 -30.65 3.70 -0.79
C ASN A 72 -29.92 3.38 0.53
N LYS A 73 -30.00 4.30 1.51
CA LYS A 73 -29.41 4.06 2.85
C LYS A 73 -30.03 2.88 3.58
N LYS A 74 -31.32 2.63 3.38
CA LYS A 74 -32.01 1.48 3.96
C LYS A 74 -31.56 0.18 3.32
N VAL A 75 -31.38 0.13 2.00
CA VAL A 75 -30.83 -1.04 1.29
C VAL A 75 -29.44 -1.40 1.85
N LEU A 76 -28.54 -0.43 1.97
CA LEU A 76 -27.20 -0.66 2.55
C LEU A 76 -27.28 -1.16 4.00
N ALA A 77 -28.17 -0.59 4.81
CA ALA A 77 -28.37 -1.05 6.19
C ALA A 77 -28.95 -2.48 6.28
N GLU A 78 -29.79 -2.90 5.34
CA GLU A 78 -30.33 -4.27 5.23
C GLU A 78 -29.23 -5.29 4.85
N HIS A 79 -28.12 -4.84 4.26
CA HIS A 79 -26.93 -5.62 3.96
C HIS A 79 -25.81 -5.47 5.02
N ASP A 80 -26.17 -5.09 6.24
CA ASP A 80 -25.23 -4.93 7.36
C ASP A 80 -24.10 -3.90 7.14
N VAL A 81 -24.32 -2.89 6.31
CA VAL A 81 -23.40 -1.79 6.06
C VAL A 81 -23.72 -0.61 6.96
N GLU A 82 -22.79 -0.25 7.85
CA GLU A 82 -22.90 0.97 8.64
C GLU A 82 -22.28 2.16 7.89
N LEU A 83 -22.99 3.28 7.81
CA LEU A 83 -22.56 4.48 7.10
C LEU A 83 -22.28 5.64 8.05
N GLU A 84 -21.24 6.41 7.73
CA GLU A 84 -21.00 7.76 8.26
C GLU A 84 -21.01 8.77 7.11
N LYS A 85 -21.72 9.87 7.31
CA LYS A 85 -21.76 10.98 6.37
C LYS A 85 -20.52 11.86 6.58
N MET A 86 -19.59 11.85 5.63
CA MET A 86 -18.34 12.60 5.67
C MET A 86 -18.29 13.72 4.63
N PHE A 87 -19.40 14.43 4.45
CA PHE A 87 -19.47 15.55 3.54
C PHE A 87 -18.50 16.66 3.95
N TYR A 88 -17.88 17.31 2.97
CA TYR A 88 -16.92 18.34 3.26
C TYR A 88 -17.00 19.53 2.32
N LEU A 89 -16.46 20.65 2.80
CA LEU A 89 -16.30 21.91 2.07
C LEU A 89 -14.83 22.33 2.14
N ASP A 90 -14.23 22.64 1.01
CA ASP A 90 -12.87 23.17 0.92
C ASP A 90 -12.90 24.70 0.93
N PHE A 91 -12.17 25.33 1.86
CA PHE A 91 -12.03 26.79 1.96
C PHE A 91 -10.61 27.20 1.63
N ALA A 92 -10.49 28.11 0.63
CA ALA A 92 -9.21 28.69 0.29
C ALA A 92 -8.85 29.83 1.26
N LYS A 93 -7.62 29.80 1.77
CA LYS A 93 -7.03 30.86 2.60
C LYS A 93 -5.66 31.19 2.02
N GLN A 94 -5.57 32.23 1.16
CA GLN A 94 -4.39 32.53 0.34
C GLN A 94 -3.99 31.37 -0.57
N LYS A 95 -2.87 30.68 -0.27
CA LYS A 95 -2.43 29.45 -0.97
C LYS A 95 -2.86 28.18 -0.27
N GLU A 96 -3.40 28.30 0.94
CA GLU A 96 -3.80 27.17 1.78
C GLU A 96 -5.22 26.71 1.45
N THR A 97 -5.52 25.45 1.67
CA THR A 97 -6.87 24.88 1.60
C THR A 97 -7.17 24.18 2.91
N ILE A 98 -8.28 24.51 3.52
CA ILE A 98 -8.77 23.84 4.74
C ILE A 98 -10.04 23.10 4.38
N ARG A 99 -10.00 21.78 4.55
CA ARG A 99 -11.14 20.88 4.35
C ARG A 99 -11.93 20.76 5.63
N VAL A 100 -13.16 21.22 5.62
CA VAL A 100 -14.01 21.27 6.79
C VAL A 100 -15.05 20.17 6.76
N PHE A 101 -15.07 19.35 7.81
CA PHE A 101 -16.03 18.28 8.05
C PHE A 101 -16.95 18.63 9.23
N GLN A 102 -18.08 17.94 9.31
CA GLN A 102 -18.83 17.87 10.57
C GLN A 102 -18.13 16.92 11.54
N ASN A 103 -18.35 17.12 12.85
CA ASN A 103 -17.90 16.15 13.86
C ASN A 103 -18.48 14.77 13.57
N ARG A 104 -17.63 13.78 13.56
CA ARG A 104 -17.95 12.38 13.25
C ARG A 104 -18.50 11.66 14.48
N GLN A 105 -19.40 10.71 14.30
CA GLN A 105 -20.10 10.05 15.38
C GLN A 105 -19.91 8.55 15.45
N LYS A 106 -19.66 7.87 14.33
CA LYS A 106 -19.62 6.40 14.25
C LYS A 106 -18.33 5.86 13.69
N ILE A 107 -17.89 6.42 12.57
CA ILE A 107 -16.75 5.94 11.79
C ILE A 107 -15.70 7.04 11.74
N ASN A 108 -14.42 6.67 11.76
CA ASN A 108 -13.28 7.58 11.72
C ASN A 108 -13.34 8.68 12.78
N LEU A 109 -13.59 8.30 14.03
CA LEU A 109 -13.77 9.23 15.12
C LEU A 109 -12.57 10.15 15.31
N VAL A 110 -12.85 11.39 15.66
CA VAL A 110 -11.84 12.42 15.89
C VAL A 110 -11.10 12.16 17.20
N ALA A 111 -9.80 11.88 17.13
CA ALA A 111 -8.92 11.64 18.26
C ALA A 111 -8.28 12.96 18.72
N LEU A 112 -8.77 13.51 19.81
CA LEU A 112 -8.24 14.73 20.41
C LEU A 112 -6.85 14.51 21.01
N ARG A 113 -5.90 15.36 20.64
CA ARG A 113 -4.62 15.50 21.31
C ARG A 113 -4.71 16.56 22.43
N GLU A 114 -5.34 17.67 22.12
CA GLU A 114 -5.52 18.78 23.06
C GLU A 114 -6.93 19.36 22.93
N GLY A 115 -7.47 19.88 24.03
CA GLY A 115 -8.75 20.59 24.04
C GLY A 115 -9.97 19.68 24.01
N ARG A 116 -10.99 20.09 23.25
CA ARG A 116 -12.28 19.40 23.12
C ARG A 116 -12.85 19.55 21.70
N LEU A 117 -13.83 18.73 21.35
CA LEU A 117 -14.58 18.89 20.10
C LEU A 117 -15.34 20.22 20.06
N ALA A 118 -15.50 20.76 18.85
CA ALA A 118 -16.28 21.96 18.57
C ALA A 118 -17.78 21.69 18.77
N ASP A 119 -18.45 22.51 19.55
CA ASP A 119 -19.90 22.39 19.83
C ASP A 119 -20.66 23.65 19.41
N LYS A 120 -20.07 24.85 19.56
CA LYS A 120 -20.70 26.11 19.21
C LYS A 120 -20.45 26.52 17.76
N ASP A 121 -21.26 27.47 17.28
CA ASP A 121 -21.26 27.93 15.88
C ASP A 121 -19.98 28.66 15.44
N ASN A 122 -19.09 29.00 16.37
CA ASN A 122 -17.81 29.67 16.15
C ASN A 122 -16.61 28.86 16.68
N GLU A 123 -16.78 27.57 16.88
CA GLU A 123 -15.73 26.70 17.37
C GLU A 123 -15.25 25.76 16.26
N ILE A 124 -13.96 25.43 16.26
CA ILE A 124 -13.32 24.55 15.28
C ILE A 124 -12.24 23.70 15.94
N VAL A 125 -12.10 22.47 15.49
CA VAL A 125 -10.97 21.59 15.80
C VAL A 125 -10.09 21.52 14.56
N LEU A 126 -8.79 21.70 14.72
CA LEU A 126 -7.82 21.63 13.62
C LEU A 126 -7.05 20.31 13.66
N GLU A 127 -6.68 19.84 12.50
CA GLU A 127 -5.77 18.73 12.32
C GLU A 127 -4.38 19.10 12.88
N ARG A 128 -3.71 18.12 13.47
CA ARG A 128 -2.46 18.30 14.22
C ARG A 128 -1.34 18.93 13.43
N ARG A 129 -1.00 18.37 12.25
CA ARG A 129 0.15 18.82 11.47
C ARG A 129 -0.05 20.24 10.92
N TYR A 130 -1.26 20.50 10.42
CA TYR A 130 -1.62 21.86 10.00
C TYR A 130 -1.52 22.86 11.16
N ALA A 131 -2.02 22.49 12.34
CA ALA A 131 -1.94 23.34 13.52
C ALA A 131 -0.49 23.61 13.96
N GLU A 132 0.37 22.58 13.94
CA GLU A 132 1.79 22.70 14.27
C GLU A 132 2.55 23.60 13.28
N GLU A 133 2.36 23.42 11.96
CA GLU A 133 3.02 24.21 10.91
C GLU A 133 2.65 25.69 10.98
N HIS A 134 1.38 25.99 11.34
CA HIS A 134 0.88 27.37 11.45
C HIS A 134 0.91 27.91 12.87
N GLN A 135 1.46 27.15 13.83
CA GLN A 135 1.57 27.53 15.24
C GLN A 135 0.23 27.84 15.91
N TYR A 136 -0.86 27.20 15.46
CA TYR A 136 -2.14 27.27 16.12
C TYR A 136 -2.13 26.44 17.40
N THR A 137 -2.72 27.01 18.44
CA THR A 137 -2.95 26.39 19.75
C THR A 137 -4.40 26.49 20.13
N VAL A 138 -4.85 25.74 21.12
CA VAL A 138 -6.20 25.90 21.68
C VAL A 138 -6.39 27.33 22.17
N GLY A 139 -7.48 27.97 21.73
CA GLY A 139 -7.77 29.40 21.96
C GLY A 139 -7.31 30.34 20.83
N SER A 140 -6.57 29.85 19.83
CA SER A 140 -6.24 30.65 18.64
C SER A 140 -7.47 30.96 17.80
N GLN A 141 -7.41 32.03 16.99
CA GLN A 141 -8.50 32.42 16.07
C GLN A 141 -8.10 32.10 14.63
N ILE A 142 -9.05 31.54 13.86
CA ILE A 142 -8.89 31.26 12.45
C ILE A 142 -10.12 31.75 11.67
N THR A 143 -9.92 32.33 10.48
CA THR A 143 -11.00 32.80 9.63
C THR A 143 -11.20 31.91 8.43
N LEU A 144 -12.41 31.37 8.23
CA LEU A 144 -12.82 30.59 7.08
C LEU A 144 -14.10 31.15 6.49
N GLY A 145 -14.11 31.37 5.18
CA GLY A 145 -15.31 31.90 4.51
C GLY A 145 -15.82 33.21 5.14
N LYS A 146 -14.92 34.11 5.60
CA LYS A 146 -15.21 35.36 6.32
C LYS A 146 -15.85 35.14 7.71
N ILE A 147 -15.89 33.94 8.22
CA ILE A 147 -16.36 33.61 9.57
C ILE A 147 -15.16 33.34 10.44
N GLU A 148 -15.14 33.98 11.63
CA GLU A 148 -14.07 33.80 12.61
C GLU A 148 -14.43 32.66 13.56
N PHE A 149 -13.48 31.73 13.75
CA PHE A 149 -13.58 30.52 14.59
C PHE A 149 -12.52 30.54 15.68
N GLU A 150 -12.88 30.11 16.87
CA GLU A 150 -11.96 29.77 17.95
C GLU A 150 -11.53 28.30 17.87
N VAL A 151 -10.23 28.04 17.87
CA VAL A 151 -9.68 26.69 17.90
C VAL A 151 -9.92 26.11 19.30
N THR A 152 -10.81 25.13 19.41
CA THR A 152 -11.15 24.48 20.69
C THR A 152 -10.42 23.17 20.92
N GLY A 153 -9.81 22.62 19.89
CA GLY A 153 -9.03 21.38 19.99
C GLY A 153 -8.09 21.18 18.82
N ILE A 154 -7.09 20.34 19.05
CA ILE A 154 -6.17 19.81 18.04
C ILE A 154 -6.33 18.31 18.03
N ALA A 155 -6.48 17.71 16.84
CA ALA A 155 -6.87 16.32 16.71
C ALA A 155 -6.21 15.62 15.51
N THR A 156 -6.36 14.31 15.48
CA THR A 156 -6.03 13.44 14.35
C THR A 156 -7.22 12.55 14.02
N THR A 157 -7.28 12.00 12.82
CA THR A 157 -8.28 11.00 12.44
C THR A 157 -7.62 9.87 11.67
N PRO A 158 -8.11 8.62 11.74
CA PRO A 158 -7.45 7.48 11.11
C PRO A 158 -7.47 7.54 9.58
N ASP A 159 -8.47 8.18 8.97
CA ASP A 159 -8.61 8.36 7.52
C ASP A 159 -7.76 9.50 6.94
N TYR A 160 -7.04 10.25 7.78
CA TYR A 160 -6.09 11.30 7.41
C TYR A 160 -4.78 11.15 8.19
N ASP A 161 -4.29 9.92 8.34
CA ASP A 161 -2.94 9.65 8.84
C ASP A 161 -1.89 10.37 7.96
N ALA A 162 -2.02 10.25 6.64
CA ALA A 162 -1.39 11.17 5.69
C ALA A 162 -2.43 12.19 5.21
N PRO A 163 -2.36 13.48 5.62
CA PRO A 163 -3.31 14.49 5.20
C PRO A 163 -3.07 14.92 3.74
N PHE A 164 -3.32 14.03 2.80
CA PHE A 164 -3.33 14.32 1.37
C PHE A 164 -4.59 15.07 0.99
N ARG A 165 -4.44 16.15 0.25
CA ARG A 165 -5.58 16.91 -0.27
C ARG A 165 -6.37 16.08 -1.29
N LYS A 166 -5.65 15.36 -2.18
CA LYS A 166 -6.20 14.51 -3.22
C LYS A 166 -5.72 13.07 -3.01
N MET A 167 -6.43 12.09 -3.51
CA MET A 167 -6.02 10.69 -3.47
C MET A 167 -4.77 10.41 -4.30
N SER A 168 -4.52 11.21 -5.31
CA SER A 168 -3.32 11.13 -6.16
C SER A 168 -2.08 11.81 -5.59
N ASP A 169 -2.19 12.50 -4.44
CA ASP A 169 -1.04 13.15 -3.82
C ASP A 169 -0.12 12.08 -3.23
N THR A 170 1.16 12.28 -3.42
CA THR A 170 2.22 11.38 -2.91
C THR A 170 2.99 11.98 -1.74
N ILE A 171 2.70 13.24 -1.39
CA ILE A 171 3.34 13.96 -0.28
C ILE A 171 2.31 14.65 0.60
N VAL A 172 2.63 14.72 1.89
CA VAL A 172 1.91 15.53 2.87
C VAL A 172 2.41 16.97 2.79
N ASP A 173 1.53 17.91 2.48
CA ASP A 173 1.82 19.35 2.47
C ASP A 173 0.97 20.07 3.53
N SER A 174 1.30 19.88 4.79
CA SER A 174 0.59 20.49 5.93
C SER A 174 0.73 22.01 6.03
N LYS A 175 1.58 22.63 5.19
CA LYS A 175 1.65 24.09 5.04
C LYS A 175 0.52 24.63 4.19
N ASN A 176 0.08 23.86 3.19
CA ASN A 176 -0.92 24.32 2.23
C ASN A 176 -2.24 23.55 2.34
N PHE A 177 -2.28 22.46 3.11
CA PHE A 177 -3.50 21.68 3.32
C PHE A 177 -3.65 21.21 4.76
N GLY A 178 -4.87 21.26 5.27
CA GLY A 178 -5.26 20.69 6.56
C GLY A 178 -6.73 20.34 6.60
N THR A 179 -7.11 19.46 7.54
CA THR A 179 -8.50 19.13 7.82
C THR A 179 -8.99 19.83 9.10
N ALA A 180 -10.27 20.07 9.17
CA ALA A 180 -10.89 20.71 10.33
C ALA A 180 -12.28 20.13 10.59
N PHE A 181 -12.70 20.17 11.85
CA PHE A 181 -13.98 19.62 12.30
C PHE A 181 -14.79 20.67 13.05
N VAL A 182 -16.07 20.78 12.72
CA VAL A 182 -16.99 21.74 13.31
C VAL A 182 -18.31 21.08 13.69
N GLY A 183 -19.09 21.73 14.56
CA GLY A 183 -20.45 21.31 14.83
C GLY A 183 -21.37 21.47 13.62
N GLU A 184 -22.50 20.75 13.60
CA GLU A 184 -23.46 20.77 12.50
C GLU A 184 -23.97 22.17 12.15
N ARG A 185 -24.23 23.04 13.16
CA ARG A 185 -24.69 24.41 12.94
C ARG A 185 -23.60 25.26 12.25
N ALA A 186 -22.37 25.14 12.70
CA ALA A 186 -21.23 25.85 12.11
C ALA A 186 -21.01 25.40 10.66
N TYR A 187 -21.12 24.10 10.39
CA TYR A 187 -21.02 23.56 9.04
C TYR A 187 -22.10 24.12 8.11
N ASN A 188 -23.35 24.09 8.54
CA ASN A 188 -24.47 24.63 7.77
C ASN A 188 -24.32 26.14 7.49
N LYS A 189 -23.76 26.90 8.45
CA LYS A 189 -23.45 28.33 8.29
C LYS A 189 -22.35 28.53 7.24
N LEU A 190 -21.31 27.70 7.25
CA LEU A 190 -20.24 27.70 6.23
C LEU A 190 -20.79 27.35 4.85
N LYS A 191 -21.64 26.35 4.73
CA LYS A 191 -22.30 25.95 3.48
C LYS A 191 -23.15 27.11 2.93
N GLN A 192 -23.96 27.77 3.75
CA GLN A 192 -24.79 28.90 3.36
C GLN A 192 -24.02 30.17 3.01
N SER A 193 -22.74 30.26 3.37
CA SER A 193 -21.90 31.43 3.00
C SER A 193 -21.58 31.44 1.50
N HIS A 194 -21.70 30.33 0.78
CA HIS A 194 -21.29 30.15 -0.62
C HIS A 194 -19.88 30.63 -0.94
N LEU A 195 -18.98 30.56 0.06
CA LEU A 195 -17.56 30.97 -0.05
C LEU A 195 -16.60 29.78 -0.08
N ALA A 196 -17.12 28.57 -0.16
CA ALA A 196 -16.30 27.39 -0.40
C ALA A 196 -15.65 27.45 -1.80
N ALA A 197 -14.48 26.89 -1.94
CA ALA A 197 -13.72 26.90 -3.20
C ALA A 197 -14.34 25.99 -4.28
N GLN A 198 -15.11 24.99 -3.84
CA GLN A 198 -15.82 24.03 -4.69
C GLN A 198 -17.18 23.68 -4.08
N SER A 199 -18.02 23.00 -4.84
CA SER A 199 -19.28 22.43 -4.37
C SER A 199 -19.04 21.45 -3.23
N GLU A 200 -20.05 21.21 -2.39
CA GLU A 200 -19.99 20.19 -1.34
C GLU A 200 -19.78 18.81 -1.97
N GLU A 201 -18.82 18.06 -1.46
CA GLU A 201 -18.55 16.69 -1.89
C GLU A 201 -19.31 15.71 -1.01
N TYR A 202 -19.99 14.77 -1.65
CA TYR A 202 -20.88 13.80 -0.96
C TYR A 202 -20.13 12.50 -0.65
N LEU A 203 -19.16 12.59 0.27
CA LEU A 203 -18.35 11.47 0.74
C LEU A 203 -19.08 10.69 1.84
N TYR A 204 -19.08 9.37 1.74
CA TYR A 204 -19.54 8.45 2.77
C TYR A 204 -18.43 7.49 3.15
N ALA A 205 -18.20 7.28 4.43
CA ALA A 205 -17.43 6.15 4.95
C ALA A 205 -18.36 5.00 5.31
N TYR A 206 -17.92 3.77 5.12
CA TYR A 206 -18.67 2.59 5.52
C TYR A 206 -17.85 1.64 6.39
N ARG A 207 -18.56 0.89 7.23
CA ARG A 207 -18.04 -0.25 7.97
C ARG A 207 -18.94 -1.45 7.76
N LEU A 208 -18.31 -2.59 7.58
CA LEU A 208 -18.96 -3.86 7.31
C LEU A 208 -19.31 -4.55 8.64
N LYS A 209 -20.53 -5.07 8.71
CA LYS A 209 -21.00 -5.92 9.81
C LYS A 209 -21.51 -7.23 9.20
N GLY A 210 -21.07 -8.36 9.70
CA GLY A 210 -21.53 -9.66 9.20
C GLY A 210 -20.63 -10.23 8.10
N THR A 211 -21.22 -10.71 7.00
CA THR A 211 -20.51 -11.42 5.92
C THR A 211 -20.40 -10.64 4.61
N THR A 212 -20.94 -9.42 4.57
CA THR A 212 -20.89 -8.54 3.41
C THR A 212 -19.44 -8.12 3.14
N THR A 213 -19.05 -8.10 1.90
CA THR A 213 -17.72 -7.67 1.45
C THR A 213 -17.76 -6.26 0.84
N SER A 214 -16.59 -5.64 0.65
CA SER A 214 -16.49 -4.34 -0.05
C SER A 214 -16.97 -4.43 -1.50
N ASP A 215 -16.74 -5.57 -2.16
CA ASP A 215 -17.22 -5.80 -3.53
C ASP A 215 -18.77 -5.85 -3.56
N ASP A 216 -19.41 -6.52 -2.60
CA ASP A 216 -20.87 -6.52 -2.49
C ASP A 216 -21.42 -5.09 -2.31
N VAL A 217 -20.74 -4.25 -1.52
CA VAL A 217 -21.12 -2.84 -1.33
C VAL A 217 -21.00 -2.07 -2.64
N LYS A 218 -19.92 -2.28 -3.37
CA LYS A 218 -19.68 -1.64 -4.68
C LYS A 218 -20.76 -2.01 -5.68
N ASP A 219 -21.12 -3.29 -5.76
CA ASP A 219 -22.19 -3.78 -6.65
C ASP A 219 -23.53 -3.12 -6.31
N ILE A 220 -23.90 -3.07 -5.03
CA ILE A 220 -25.11 -2.39 -4.58
C ILE A 220 -25.11 -0.89 -4.95
N LEU A 221 -23.95 -0.23 -4.82
CA LEU A 221 -23.83 1.20 -5.14
C LEU A 221 -23.93 1.47 -6.65
N ASN A 222 -23.45 0.57 -7.48
CA ASN A 222 -23.56 0.65 -8.95
C ASN A 222 -25.01 0.55 -9.42
N ASP A 223 -25.87 -0.13 -8.67
CA ASP A 223 -27.31 -0.20 -8.95
C ASP A 223 -28.06 1.11 -8.62
N PHE A 224 -27.48 2.01 -7.84
CA PHE A 224 -28.10 3.27 -7.48
C PHE A 224 -27.90 4.30 -8.58
N LYS A 225 -28.99 4.72 -9.23
CA LYS A 225 -28.96 5.70 -10.30
C LYS A 225 -28.91 7.13 -9.76
N VAL A 226 -28.35 8.03 -10.55
CA VAL A 226 -28.33 9.47 -10.27
C VAL A 226 -29.78 9.99 -10.28
N ASP A 227 -30.17 10.71 -9.21
CA ASP A 227 -31.40 11.47 -9.18
C ASP A 227 -31.15 12.87 -9.77
N ALA A 228 -31.63 13.10 -10.98
CA ALA A 228 -31.37 14.34 -11.71
C ALA A 228 -31.94 15.58 -11.01
N ASP A 229 -33.01 15.44 -10.22
CA ASP A 229 -33.63 16.56 -9.46
C ASP A 229 -32.76 16.99 -8.27
N GLU A 230 -31.88 16.14 -7.76
CA GLU A 230 -30.96 16.41 -6.64
C GLU A 230 -29.61 16.96 -7.08
N ILE A 231 -29.37 17.11 -8.41
CA ILE A 231 -28.10 17.67 -8.91
C ILE A 231 -28.01 19.15 -8.53
N SER A 232 -27.02 19.49 -7.72
CA SER A 232 -26.78 20.87 -7.27
C SER A 232 -25.49 21.48 -7.83
N ASP A 233 -24.58 20.66 -8.36
CA ASP A 233 -23.33 21.11 -9.01
C ASP A 233 -23.60 21.47 -10.48
N SER A 234 -23.39 22.73 -10.84
CA SER A 234 -23.62 23.23 -12.21
C SER A 234 -22.68 22.60 -13.26
N PHE A 235 -21.48 22.18 -12.85
CA PHE A 235 -20.53 21.52 -13.76
C PHE A 235 -20.93 20.06 -14.00
N PHE A 236 -21.43 19.40 -12.96
CA PHE A 236 -21.99 18.06 -13.11
C PHE A 236 -23.30 18.12 -13.91
N GLN A 237 -24.17 19.11 -13.69
CA GLN A 237 -25.38 19.31 -14.48
C GLN A 237 -25.07 19.43 -15.98
N ASP A 238 -24.10 20.29 -16.36
CA ASP A 238 -23.67 20.45 -17.76
C ASP A 238 -23.12 19.16 -18.35
N TYR A 239 -22.36 18.40 -17.57
CA TYR A 239 -21.84 17.10 -17.99
C TYR A 239 -22.94 16.06 -18.15
N TRP A 240 -23.86 15.98 -17.15
CA TRP A 240 -25.00 15.07 -17.15
C TRP A 240 -25.95 15.31 -18.32
N ASP A 241 -26.32 16.56 -18.59
CA ASP A 241 -27.18 16.91 -19.71
C ASP A 241 -26.60 16.51 -21.08
N ARG A 242 -25.29 16.41 -21.19
CA ARG A 242 -24.61 16.01 -22.41
C ARG A 242 -24.46 14.49 -22.56
N THR A 243 -24.23 13.78 -21.46
CA THR A 243 -23.85 12.36 -21.46
C THR A 243 -24.97 11.42 -21.04
N GLY A 244 -25.61 11.67 -19.94
CA GLY A 244 -26.55 10.74 -19.28
C GLY A 244 -28.01 11.19 -19.27
N GLY A 245 -28.28 12.50 -19.22
CA GLY A 245 -29.62 13.00 -18.95
C GLY A 245 -30.70 12.52 -19.90
N LYS A 246 -30.42 12.47 -21.20
CA LYS A 246 -31.41 11.98 -22.20
C LYS A 246 -31.67 10.48 -22.11
N VAL A 247 -30.68 9.72 -21.71
CA VAL A 247 -30.76 8.26 -21.53
C VAL A 247 -31.57 7.93 -20.29
N THR A 248 -31.35 8.67 -19.20
CA THR A 248 -32.14 8.54 -17.96
C THR A 248 -33.60 8.90 -18.19
N ASP A 249 -33.90 9.98 -18.92
CA ASP A 249 -35.28 10.37 -19.26
C ASP A 249 -36.04 9.26 -20.04
N ILE A 250 -35.31 8.55 -20.91
CA ILE A 250 -35.85 7.42 -21.66
C ILE A 250 -36.09 6.21 -20.74
N ASP A 251 -35.13 5.87 -19.92
CA ASP A 251 -35.21 4.73 -18.98
C ASP A 251 -36.34 4.92 -17.95
N ASP A 252 -36.42 6.09 -17.30
CA ASP A 252 -37.48 6.45 -16.37
C ASP A 252 -38.85 6.43 -17.05
N GLY A 253 -38.94 6.92 -18.30
CA GLY A 253 -40.18 6.89 -19.10
C GLY A 253 -40.63 5.47 -19.41
N ILE A 254 -39.73 4.56 -19.72
CA ILE A 254 -40.02 3.14 -19.98
C ILE A 254 -40.42 2.43 -18.68
N ASP A 255 -39.75 2.71 -17.57
CA ASP A 255 -40.07 2.17 -16.24
C ASP A 255 -41.51 2.59 -15.80
N ASP A 256 -41.88 3.85 -16.00
CA ASP A 256 -43.22 4.34 -15.68
C ASP A 256 -44.26 3.73 -16.59
N LEU A 257 -43.92 3.54 -17.87
CA LEU A 257 -44.82 2.84 -18.81
C LEU A 257 -45.02 1.36 -18.41
N SER A 258 -43.96 0.65 -17.99
CA SER A 258 -44.02 -0.73 -17.51
C SER A 258 -44.90 -0.83 -16.25
N LYS A 259 -44.67 0.05 -15.27
CA LYS A 259 -45.54 0.12 -14.06
C LYS A 259 -46.98 0.41 -14.39
N GLY A 260 -47.24 1.31 -15.36
CA GLY A 260 -48.56 1.64 -15.82
C GLY A 260 -49.27 0.47 -16.53
N ALA A 261 -48.58 -0.18 -17.45
CA ALA A 261 -49.07 -1.35 -18.17
C ALA A 261 -49.39 -2.51 -17.24
N LYS A 262 -48.54 -2.76 -16.27
CA LYS A 262 -48.77 -3.79 -15.22
C LYS A 262 -50.02 -3.48 -14.37
N LYS A 263 -50.19 -2.25 -13.91
CA LYS A 263 -51.38 -1.84 -13.13
C LYS A 263 -52.65 -2.01 -13.95
N LEU A 264 -52.63 -1.65 -15.22
CA LEU A 264 -53.77 -1.82 -16.14
C LEU A 264 -54.10 -3.31 -16.33
N ALA A 265 -53.11 -4.15 -16.63
CA ALA A 265 -53.26 -5.58 -16.80
C ALA A 265 -53.84 -6.23 -15.52
N ASP A 266 -53.32 -5.90 -14.35
CA ASP A 266 -53.81 -6.44 -13.08
C ASP A 266 -55.23 -5.97 -12.75
N GLY A 267 -55.56 -4.69 -13.04
CA GLY A 267 -56.88 -4.14 -12.88
C GLY A 267 -57.92 -4.89 -13.73
N LEU A 268 -57.61 -5.09 -14.99
CA LEU A 268 -58.46 -5.82 -15.93
C LEU A 268 -58.56 -7.32 -15.61
N ARG A 269 -57.47 -7.93 -15.12
CA ARG A 269 -57.52 -9.33 -14.63
C ARG A 269 -58.45 -9.46 -13.41
N LYS A 270 -58.43 -8.48 -12.51
CA LYS A 270 -59.38 -8.46 -11.35
C LYS A 270 -60.80 -8.35 -11.82
N LEU A 271 -61.12 -7.45 -12.77
CA LEU A 271 -62.46 -7.34 -13.33
C LEU A 271 -62.91 -8.61 -14.03
N ASN A 272 -62.06 -9.25 -14.81
CA ASN A 272 -62.39 -10.48 -15.51
C ASN A 272 -62.63 -11.68 -14.58
N ARG A 273 -62.10 -11.71 -13.37
CA ARG A 273 -62.39 -12.73 -12.35
C ARG A 273 -63.92 -12.78 -11.98
N TYR A 274 -64.58 -11.66 -12.12
CA TYR A 274 -66.03 -11.57 -11.81
C TYR A 274 -66.94 -11.83 -13.02
N LYS A 275 -66.43 -12.04 -14.22
CA LYS A 275 -67.15 -12.25 -15.46
C LYS A 275 -68.29 -13.23 -15.32
N ASN A 276 -67.97 -14.45 -14.85
CA ASN A 276 -68.95 -15.52 -14.71
C ASN A 276 -70.04 -15.19 -13.69
N LYS A 277 -69.65 -14.50 -12.58
CA LYS A 277 -70.62 -14.08 -11.56
C LYS A 277 -71.57 -12.98 -12.07
N LEU A 278 -70.98 -12.01 -12.84
CA LEU A 278 -71.79 -10.91 -13.40
C LEU A 278 -72.75 -11.40 -14.45
N ASN A 279 -72.34 -12.32 -15.33
CA ASN A 279 -73.22 -12.85 -16.38
C ASN A 279 -74.27 -13.82 -15.84
N LEU A 280 -74.01 -14.50 -14.73
CA LEU A 280 -74.94 -15.46 -14.12
C LEU A 280 -76.21 -14.80 -13.63
N VAL A 281 -76.22 -13.56 -13.16
CA VAL A 281 -77.37 -12.87 -12.61
C VAL A 281 -78.43 -12.55 -13.69
N PRO A 282 -78.06 -11.86 -14.83
CA PRO A 282 -79.03 -11.64 -15.91
C PRO A 282 -79.53 -12.93 -16.58
N GLU A 283 -78.66 -13.93 -16.69
CA GLU A 283 -79.03 -15.24 -17.23
C GLU A 283 -80.09 -15.91 -16.41
N LYS A 284 -79.93 -15.99 -15.07
CA LYS A 284 -80.89 -16.51 -14.14
C LYS A 284 -82.17 -15.69 -14.11
N LEU A 285 -82.11 -14.35 -14.18
CA LEU A 285 -83.28 -13.49 -14.24
C LEU A 285 -84.12 -13.75 -15.50
N PHE A 286 -83.43 -13.87 -16.63
CA PHE A 286 -84.07 -14.19 -17.88
C PHE A 286 -84.70 -15.60 -17.89
N GLU A 287 -83.98 -16.62 -17.41
CA GLU A 287 -84.48 -18.01 -17.27
C GLU A 287 -85.72 -18.05 -16.36
N ASN A 288 -85.64 -17.43 -15.20
CA ASN A 288 -86.78 -17.37 -14.25
C ASN A 288 -88.00 -16.65 -14.87
N ALA A 289 -87.77 -15.58 -15.57
CA ALA A 289 -88.86 -14.87 -16.28
C ALA A 289 -89.47 -15.69 -17.43
N LEU A 290 -88.64 -16.45 -18.15
CA LEU A 290 -89.13 -17.44 -19.12
C LEU A 290 -90.01 -18.50 -18.49
N GLU A 291 -89.57 -19.16 -17.38
CA GLU A 291 -90.34 -20.17 -16.64
C GLU A 291 -91.64 -19.61 -16.11
N GLN A 292 -91.63 -18.42 -15.48
CA GLN A 292 -92.84 -17.75 -15.01
C GLN A 292 -93.83 -17.47 -16.11
N THR A 293 -93.31 -17.05 -17.32
CA THR A 293 -94.11 -16.75 -18.49
C THR A 293 -94.68 -18.06 -19.06
N GLU A 294 -93.91 -19.15 -19.11
CA GLU A 294 -94.33 -20.46 -19.51
C GLU A 294 -95.47 -21.04 -18.59
N GLU A 295 -95.25 -20.88 -17.26
CA GLU A 295 -96.31 -21.29 -16.28
C GLU A 295 -97.59 -20.51 -16.47
N ALA A 296 -97.52 -19.22 -16.67
CA ALA A 296 -98.70 -18.40 -16.97
C ALA A 296 -99.38 -18.78 -18.32
N LEU A 297 -98.65 -19.23 -19.32
CA LEU A 297 -99.22 -19.75 -20.53
C LEU A 297 -99.93 -21.08 -20.31
N LYS A 298 -99.37 -21.97 -19.52
CA LYS A 298 -100.02 -23.24 -19.13
C LYS A 298 -101.35 -23.01 -18.37
N GLU A 299 -101.37 -22.08 -17.45
CA GLU A 299 -102.60 -21.72 -16.71
C GLU A 299 -103.73 -21.16 -17.64
N ASN A 300 -103.26 -20.50 -18.71
CA ASN A 300 -104.25 -20.02 -19.72
C ASN A 300 -104.54 -21.00 -20.83
N GLY A 301 -104.22 -22.30 -20.64
CA GLY A 301 -104.61 -23.39 -21.52
C GLY A 301 -103.71 -23.59 -22.71
N THR A 302 -102.58 -22.97 -22.79
CA THR A 302 -101.56 -23.11 -23.92
C THR A 302 -100.29 -23.78 -23.41
N SER A 303 -100.04 -25.00 -23.91
CA SER A 303 -98.82 -25.71 -23.45
C SER A 303 -97.75 -25.54 -24.53
N VAL A 304 -96.89 -24.45 -24.35
CA VAL A 304 -95.78 -24.18 -25.22
C VAL A 304 -94.53 -24.04 -24.33
N SER A 305 -93.46 -24.68 -24.70
CA SER A 305 -92.17 -24.49 -23.99
C SER A 305 -91.45 -23.26 -24.56
N LEU A 306 -91.23 -22.28 -23.69
CA LEU A 306 -90.51 -21.05 -24.11
C LEU A 306 -88.95 -21.23 -24.01
N THR A 307 -88.35 -20.80 -25.01
CA THR A 307 -86.86 -20.76 -25.08
C THR A 307 -86.45 -19.37 -25.51
N GLU A 308 -85.16 -19.04 -25.25
CA GLU A 308 -84.58 -17.78 -25.71
C GLU A 308 -84.74 -17.52 -27.20
N LYS A 309 -84.87 -18.54 -28.02
CA LYS A 309 -85.05 -18.45 -29.48
C LYS A 309 -86.50 -18.27 -29.96
N ASN A 310 -87.47 -18.80 -29.21
CA ASN A 310 -88.86 -18.85 -29.66
C ASN A 310 -89.80 -17.92 -28.86
N TYR A 311 -89.42 -17.45 -27.68
CA TYR A 311 -90.36 -16.74 -26.80
C TYR A 311 -91.01 -15.52 -27.52
N ALA A 312 -90.23 -14.79 -28.30
CA ALA A 312 -90.74 -13.61 -29.00
C ALA A 312 -91.82 -13.94 -30.03
N ASP A 313 -91.61 -15.02 -30.80
CA ASP A 313 -92.64 -15.48 -31.81
C ASP A 313 -93.87 -16.06 -31.19
N GLU A 314 -93.70 -16.89 -30.17
CA GLU A 314 -94.78 -17.50 -29.44
C GLU A 314 -95.63 -16.44 -28.73
N LEU A 315 -95.02 -15.50 -28.03
CA LEU A 315 -95.76 -14.42 -27.37
C LEU A 315 -96.43 -13.45 -28.41
N ASN A 316 -95.79 -13.18 -29.55
CA ASN A 316 -96.47 -12.42 -30.65
C ASN A 316 -97.67 -13.11 -31.18
N GLN A 317 -97.73 -14.46 -31.33
CA GLN A 317 -98.91 -15.22 -31.69
C GLN A 317 -100.00 -15.05 -30.68
N MET A 318 -99.65 -15.10 -29.38
CA MET A 318 -100.62 -14.91 -28.24
C MET A 318 -101.16 -13.49 -28.19
N ILE A 319 -100.30 -12.47 -28.41
CA ILE A 319 -100.78 -11.06 -28.52
C ILE A 319 -101.75 -10.86 -29.67
N THR A 320 -101.54 -11.60 -30.81
CA THR A 320 -102.38 -11.43 -32.00
C THR A 320 -103.69 -12.27 -31.92
N SER A 321 -103.64 -13.41 -31.20
CA SER A 321 -104.82 -14.29 -31.10
C SER A 321 -105.76 -13.96 -29.97
N GLN A 322 -105.37 -13.10 -29.03
CA GLN A 322 -106.15 -12.68 -27.86
C GLN A 322 -106.45 -11.18 -27.88
N SER A 323 -107.45 -10.73 -27.17
CA SER A 323 -107.80 -9.29 -27.12
C SER A 323 -108.06 -8.81 -25.68
N GLY A 324 -107.97 -7.50 -25.45
CA GLY A 324 -108.21 -6.89 -24.15
C GLY A 324 -107.07 -7.03 -23.15
N ILE A 325 -107.32 -7.23 -21.90
CA ILE A 325 -106.34 -7.27 -20.77
C ILE A 325 -105.31 -8.38 -20.95
N THR A 326 -105.67 -9.52 -21.54
CA THR A 326 -104.81 -10.69 -21.74
C THR A 326 -103.77 -10.43 -22.80
N ALA A 327 -104.15 -9.79 -23.86
CA ALA A 327 -103.16 -9.38 -24.90
C ALA A 327 -102.13 -8.34 -24.39
N MET A 328 -102.67 -7.42 -23.49
CA MET A 328 -101.74 -6.46 -22.85
C MET A 328 -100.76 -7.16 -21.86
N ALA A 329 -101.21 -8.16 -21.15
CA ALA A 329 -100.41 -8.94 -20.21
C ALA A 329 -99.26 -9.65 -21.00
N TRP A 330 -99.59 -10.33 -22.11
CA TRP A 330 -98.54 -10.97 -22.92
C TRP A 330 -97.55 -9.98 -23.60
N LYS A 331 -98.05 -8.82 -23.99
CA LYS A 331 -97.21 -7.73 -24.46
C LYS A 331 -96.24 -7.30 -23.40
N SER A 332 -96.76 -7.06 -22.18
CA SER A 332 -95.90 -6.68 -21.02
C SER A 332 -94.84 -7.76 -20.67
N ALA A 333 -95.25 -9.04 -20.70
CA ALA A 333 -94.33 -10.14 -20.48
C ALA A 333 -93.26 -10.23 -21.55
N LYS A 334 -93.66 -10.00 -22.82
CA LYS A 334 -92.64 -9.93 -23.91
C LYS A 334 -91.73 -8.77 -23.77
N GLU A 335 -92.27 -7.56 -23.50
CA GLU A 335 -91.42 -6.38 -23.27
C GLU A 335 -90.45 -6.59 -22.12
N ASN A 336 -90.84 -7.25 -21.04
CA ASN A 336 -90.02 -7.63 -19.91
C ASN A 336 -88.89 -8.62 -20.32
N LEU A 337 -89.22 -9.68 -21.05
CA LEU A 337 -88.25 -10.64 -21.58
C LEU A 337 -87.32 -10.01 -22.58
N ASP A 338 -87.81 -9.14 -23.46
CA ASP A 338 -86.92 -8.38 -24.39
C ASP A 338 -85.96 -7.50 -23.65
N ALA A 339 -86.36 -6.79 -22.57
CA ALA A 339 -85.52 -5.96 -21.76
C ALA A 339 -84.44 -6.80 -20.99
N LEU A 340 -84.92 -7.96 -20.43
CA LEU A 340 -83.97 -8.86 -19.71
C LEU A 340 -82.99 -9.50 -20.67
N LYS A 341 -83.41 -9.85 -21.88
CA LYS A 341 -82.49 -10.32 -22.95
C LYS A 341 -81.51 -9.28 -23.32
N GLN A 342 -81.95 -8.04 -23.59
CA GLN A 342 -81.06 -6.93 -23.91
C GLN A 342 -80.09 -6.66 -22.77
N TYR A 343 -80.51 -6.76 -21.52
CA TYR A 343 -79.64 -6.62 -20.35
C TYR A 343 -78.59 -7.76 -20.30
N LYS A 344 -79.01 -9.02 -20.49
CA LYS A 344 -78.15 -10.19 -20.54
C LYS A 344 -77.08 -10.04 -21.65
N ASP A 345 -77.50 -9.76 -22.89
CA ASP A 345 -76.67 -9.68 -24.05
C ASP A 345 -75.72 -8.47 -23.95
N GLY A 346 -76.21 -7.36 -23.42
CA GLY A 346 -75.37 -6.15 -23.18
C GLY A 346 -74.33 -6.39 -22.13
N LEU A 347 -74.65 -7.07 -21.01
CA LEU A 347 -73.66 -7.36 -19.97
C LEU A 347 -72.66 -8.42 -20.42
N SER A 348 -73.06 -9.42 -21.18
CA SER A 348 -72.16 -10.39 -21.78
C SER A 348 -71.18 -9.71 -22.74
N SER A 349 -71.68 -8.84 -23.61
CA SER A 349 -70.85 -8.05 -24.56
C SER A 349 -69.84 -7.13 -23.81
N TYR A 350 -70.28 -6.50 -22.70
CA TYR A 350 -69.43 -5.70 -21.85
C TYR A 350 -68.30 -6.54 -21.21
N THR A 351 -68.70 -7.72 -20.61
CA THR A 351 -67.69 -8.57 -19.96
C THR A 351 -66.72 -9.23 -20.96
N ASP A 352 -67.16 -9.53 -22.19
CA ASP A 352 -66.30 -9.99 -23.27
C ASP A 352 -65.35 -8.86 -23.74
N GLY A 353 -65.84 -7.63 -23.75
CA GLY A 353 -65.03 -6.43 -23.99
C GLY A 353 -63.95 -6.28 -22.96
N VAL A 354 -64.25 -6.43 -21.67
CA VAL A 354 -63.28 -6.40 -20.57
C VAL A 354 -62.27 -7.54 -20.69
N GLU A 355 -62.69 -8.74 -21.06
CA GLU A 355 -61.77 -9.85 -21.30
C GLU A 355 -60.80 -9.55 -22.47
N LYS A 356 -61.30 -9.05 -23.56
CA LYS A 356 -60.45 -8.62 -24.72
C LYS A 356 -59.52 -7.51 -24.33
N ALA A 357 -60.00 -6.53 -23.57
CA ALA A 357 -59.14 -5.44 -23.06
C ALA A 357 -58.05 -5.98 -22.11
N GLY A 358 -58.40 -6.96 -21.25
CA GLY A 358 -57.41 -7.62 -20.38
C GLY A 358 -56.33 -8.41 -21.13
N LYS A 359 -56.71 -9.10 -22.21
CA LYS A 359 -55.73 -9.76 -23.11
C LYS A 359 -54.86 -8.75 -23.85
N GLY A 360 -55.46 -7.64 -24.26
CA GLY A 360 -54.72 -6.52 -24.88
C GLY A 360 -53.72 -5.87 -23.93
N ALA A 361 -54.14 -5.62 -22.69
CA ALA A 361 -53.31 -5.05 -21.67
C ALA A 361 -52.12 -5.98 -21.23
N SER A 362 -52.39 -7.31 -21.22
CA SER A 362 -51.31 -8.29 -21.00
C SER A 362 -50.31 -8.26 -22.14
N LYS A 363 -50.75 -8.22 -23.39
CA LYS A 363 -49.84 -8.10 -24.54
C LYS A 363 -49.06 -6.76 -24.55
N LEU A 364 -49.71 -5.67 -24.11
CA LEU A 364 -49.03 -4.39 -23.95
C LEU A 364 -47.96 -4.48 -22.85
N GLN A 365 -48.23 -5.12 -21.74
CA GLN A 365 -47.26 -5.36 -20.69
C GLN A 365 -46.07 -6.17 -21.22
N ASP A 366 -46.34 -7.29 -21.91
CA ASP A 366 -45.25 -8.11 -22.50
C ASP A 366 -44.41 -7.31 -23.50
N GLY A 367 -45.02 -6.49 -24.35
CA GLY A 367 -44.31 -5.65 -25.31
C GLY A 367 -43.51 -4.47 -24.67
N VAL A 368 -44.01 -3.94 -23.54
CA VAL A 368 -43.26 -2.93 -22.76
C VAL A 368 -42.09 -3.55 -22.00
N ASP A 369 -42.28 -4.80 -21.51
CA ASP A 369 -41.19 -5.52 -20.86
C ASP A 369 -40.09 -5.91 -21.89
N GLU A 370 -40.48 -6.27 -23.16
CA GLU A 370 -39.52 -6.45 -24.25
C GLU A 370 -38.82 -5.13 -24.63
N LEU A 371 -39.54 -3.99 -24.66
CA LEU A 371 -38.96 -2.67 -24.92
C LEU A 371 -37.96 -2.29 -23.83
N LYS A 372 -38.29 -2.58 -22.58
CA LYS A 372 -37.39 -2.34 -21.44
C LYS A 372 -36.10 -3.13 -21.61
N ASN A 373 -36.17 -4.45 -21.85
CA ASN A 373 -34.98 -5.26 -22.03
C ASN A 373 -34.14 -4.78 -23.22
N GLY A 374 -34.74 -4.37 -24.32
CA GLY A 374 -34.03 -3.83 -25.48
C GLY A 374 -33.44 -2.44 -25.23
N ALA A 375 -34.05 -1.63 -24.38
CA ALA A 375 -33.48 -0.36 -23.96
C ALA A 375 -32.32 -0.56 -22.97
N ASP A 376 -32.46 -1.49 -22.03
CA ASP A 376 -31.37 -1.86 -21.12
C ASP A 376 -30.14 -2.36 -21.92
N GLU A 377 -30.33 -3.29 -22.89
CA GLU A 377 -29.27 -3.72 -23.81
C GLU A 377 -28.64 -2.55 -24.59
N PHE A 378 -29.44 -1.62 -25.09
CA PHE A 378 -28.96 -0.46 -25.84
C PHE A 378 -28.19 0.53 -24.96
N ILE A 379 -28.63 0.73 -23.70
CA ILE A 379 -27.96 1.58 -22.72
C ILE A 379 -26.61 0.95 -22.32
N ASP A 380 -26.57 -0.36 -22.12
CA ASP A 380 -25.35 -1.11 -21.84
C ASP A 380 -24.38 -1.06 -23.02
N GLU A 381 -24.86 -1.17 -24.27
CA GLU A 381 -24.02 -1.01 -25.48
C GLU A 381 -23.49 0.42 -25.65
N MET A 382 -24.19 1.43 -25.15
CA MET A 382 -23.74 2.84 -25.19
C MET A 382 -22.72 3.17 -24.11
N ASP A 383 -22.49 2.28 -23.14
CA ASP A 383 -21.55 2.42 -22.02
C ASP A 383 -21.72 3.73 -21.22
N VAL A 384 -22.97 4.19 -21.10
CA VAL A 384 -23.31 5.39 -20.33
C VAL A 384 -23.48 4.98 -18.86
N ASN A 385 -22.52 5.32 -18.04
CA ASN A 385 -22.60 5.07 -16.60
C ASN A 385 -23.64 6.00 -15.94
N LEU A 386 -24.81 5.45 -15.60
CA LEU A 386 -25.90 6.14 -14.89
C LEU A 386 -25.81 5.97 -13.36
N ALA A 387 -24.82 5.27 -12.86
CA ALA A 387 -24.67 5.02 -11.43
C ALA A 387 -24.37 6.33 -10.68
N ASN A 388 -24.94 6.46 -9.49
CA ASN A 388 -24.68 7.57 -8.58
C ASN A 388 -23.31 7.45 -7.89
N LEU A 389 -22.55 6.39 -8.18
CA LEU A 389 -21.21 6.16 -7.66
C LEU A 389 -20.18 6.93 -8.50
N GLN A 390 -19.48 7.86 -7.86
CA GLN A 390 -18.40 8.62 -8.50
C GLN A 390 -17.03 8.00 -8.25
N SER A 391 -16.77 7.54 -7.02
CA SER A 391 -15.54 6.85 -6.65
C SER A 391 -15.78 5.88 -5.51
N PHE A 392 -15.05 4.78 -5.51
CA PHE A 392 -15.08 3.76 -4.47
C PHE A 392 -13.66 3.38 -4.12
N VAL A 393 -13.31 3.42 -2.83
CA VAL A 393 -11.96 3.13 -2.35
C VAL A 393 -12.07 2.34 -1.05
N THR A 394 -11.44 1.18 -1.01
CA THR A 394 -11.32 0.40 0.24
C THR A 394 -10.32 1.07 1.19
N ALA A 395 -10.36 0.73 2.47
CA ALA A 395 -9.38 1.25 3.43
C ALA A 395 -7.94 0.85 3.06
N GLU A 396 -7.77 -0.34 2.49
CA GLU A 396 -6.48 -0.86 2.03
C GLU A 396 -5.90 -0.06 0.85
N ASP A 397 -6.77 0.39 -0.05
CA ASP A 397 -6.39 1.17 -1.24
C ASP A 397 -6.36 2.69 -0.99
N ASN A 398 -6.80 3.14 0.20
CA ASN A 398 -6.82 4.56 0.54
C ASN A 398 -5.42 5.05 0.97
N PRO A 399 -4.70 5.84 0.15
CA PRO A 399 -3.34 6.27 0.45
C PRO A 399 -3.23 7.19 1.68
N ARG A 400 -4.36 7.66 2.24
CA ARG A 400 -4.41 8.45 3.47
C ARG A 400 -4.40 7.59 4.73
N ILE A 401 -4.83 6.34 4.62
CA ILE A 401 -4.99 5.41 5.74
C ILE A 401 -3.73 4.57 5.90
N GLY A 402 -3.20 4.48 7.11
CA GLY A 402 -2.05 3.62 7.43
C GLY A 402 -0.73 4.00 6.75
N ALA A 403 -0.66 5.14 6.06
CA ALA A 403 0.51 5.58 5.32
C ALA A 403 1.78 5.65 6.18
N SER A 404 1.64 6.06 7.43
CA SER A 404 2.76 6.08 8.39
C SER A 404 3.24 4.68 8.78
N ALA A 405 2.33 3.71 8.86
CA ALA A 405 2.67 2.31 9.12
C ALA A 405 3.39 1.68 7.91
N ASP A 406 2.89 1.95 6.70
CA ASP A 406 3.49 1.47 5.44
C ASP A 406 4.90 2.05 5.23
N ASP A 407 5.10 3.34 5.49
CA ASP A 407 6.42 3.97 5.47
C ASP A 407 7.39 3.25 6.44
N GLN A 408 6.94 2.93 7.64
CA GLN A 408 7.77 2.25 8.63
C GLN A 408 8.06 0.78 8.31
N GLN A 409 7.29 0.14 7.45
CA GLN A 409 7.59 -1.21 6.98
C GLN A 409 8.95 -1.30 6.27
N ILE A 410 9.38 -0.22 5.60
CA ILE A 410 10.72 -0.09 5.02
C ILE A 410 11.78 -0.17 6.12
N ASN A 411 11.60 0.60 7.20
CA ASN A 411 12.53 0.62 8.33
C ASN A 411 12.62 -0.74 9.02
N ILE A 412 11.49 -1.44 9.19
CA ILE A 412 11.43 -2.80 9.74
C ILE A 412 12.22 -3.75 8.82
N SER A 413 11.93 -3.74 7.53
CA SER A 413 12.57 -4.62 6.54
C SER A 413 14.07 -4.37 6.46
N ALA A 414 14.49 -3.10 6.36
CA ALA A 414 15.89 -2.71 6.36
C ALA A 414 16.59 -3.14 7.67
N GLY A 415 15.95 -2.91 8.81
CA GLY A 415 16.47 -3.32 10.12
C GLY A 415 16.64 -4.83 10.26
N LEU A 416 15.71 -5.62 9.73
CA LEU A 416 15.79 -7.09 9.77
C LEU A 416 16.89 -7.62 8.83
N VAL A 417 16.97 -7.14 7.60
CA VAL A 417 18.04 -7.52 6.64
C VAL A 417 19.41 -7.12 7.20
N PHE A 418 19.53 -5.89 7.67
CA PHE A 418 20.73 -5.41 8.32
C PHE A 418 21.09 -6.30 9.52
N GLY A 419 20.10 -6.66 10.32
CA GLY A 419 20.23 -7.55 11.47
C GLY A 419 20.79 -8.92 11.12
N VAL A 420 20.32 -9.55 10.05
CA VAL A 420 20.84 -10.85 9.58
C VAL A 420 22.33 -10.73 9.19
N ILE A 421 22.69 -9.70 8.44
CA ILE A 421 24.09 -9.44 8.05
C ILE A 421 24.95 -9.24 9.28
N LEU A 422 24.48 -8.46 10.26
CA LEU A 422 25.21 -8.21 11.51
C LEU A 422 25.39 -9.46 12.36
N ILE A 423 24.39 -10.36 12.42
CA ILE A 423 24.53 -11.63 13.12
C ILE A 423 25.62 -12.49 12.47
N ILE A 424 25.63 -12.57 11.13
CA ILE A 424 26.65 -13.31 10.38
C ILE A 424 28.03 -12.69 10.65
N LEU A 425 28.15 -11.37 10.63
CA LEU A 425 29.37 -10.64 10.93
C LEU A 425 29.87 -10.94 12.36
N PHE A 426 28.98 -10.83 13.32
CA PHE A 426 29.27 -11.08 14.73
C PHE A 426 29.69 -12.54 14.95
N ALA A 427 28.96 -13.51 14.40
CA ALA A 427 29.31 -14.92 14.45
C ALA A 427 30.69 -15.20 13.86
N TYR A 428 30.99 -14.56 12.74
CA TYR A 428 32.28 -14.64 12.07
C TYR A 428 33.41 -14.07 12.93
N VAL A 429 33.26 -12.85 13.43
CA VAL A 429 34.25 -12.16 14.25
C VAL A 429 34.55 -12.94 15.52
N ILE A 430 33.52 -13.41 16.22
CA ILE A 430 33.70 -14.19 17.47
C ILE A 430 34.39 -15.53 17.20
N SER A 431 34.04 -16.19 16.09
CA SER A 431 34.72 -17.44 15.65
C SER A 431 36.22 -17.23 15.43
N VAL A 432 36.59 -16.18 14.69
CA VAL A 432 37.98 -15.83 14.40
C VAL A 432 38.76 -15.58 15.70
N PHE A 433 38.17 -14.88 16.66
CA PHE A 433 38.78 -14.61 17.96
C PHE A 433 38.97 -15.87 18.79
N THR A 434 37.96 -16.71 18.86
CA THR A 434 38.02 -17.94 19.63
C THR A 434 39.07 -18.91 19.07
N VAL A 435 39.12 -19.02 17.72
CA VAL A 435 40.19 -19.79 17.07
C VAL A 435 41.58 -19.28 17.44
N HIS A 436 41.74 -17.95 17.34
CA HIS A 436 43.04 -17.32 17.65
C HIS A 436 43.43 -17.49 19.12
N SER A 437 42.47 -17.36 20.07
CA SER A 437 42.74 -17.56 21.50
C SER A 437 43.18 -18.99 21.80
N ILE A 438 42.49 -19.97 21.25
CA ILE A 438 42.85 -21.41 21.44
C ILE A 438 44.18 -21.73 20.80
N GLU A 439 44.50 -21.17 19.60
CA GLU A 439 45.77 -21.37 18.95
C GLU A 439 46.94 -20.77 19.76
N LYS A 440 46.73 -19.60 20.37
CA LYS A 440 47.74 -18.96 21.23
C LYS A 440 48.00 -19.75 22.49
N GLU A 441 46.98 -20.35 23.08
CA GLU A 441 47.04 -21.11 24.33
C GLU A 441 47.15 -22.63 24.10
N SER A 442 47.44 -23.11 22.90
CA SER A 442 47.44 -24.51 22.54
C SER A 442 48.33 -25.39 23.43
N SER A 443 49.55 -24.90 23.77
CA SER A 443 50.49 -25.61 24.66
C SER A 443 49.90 -25.77 26.06
N ILE A 444 49.33 -24.71 26.65
CA ILE A 444 48.70 -24.74 27.98
C ILE A 444 47.49 -25.72 27.97
N ILE A 445 46.67 -25.69 26.92
CA ILE A 445 45.52 -26.60 26.76
C ILE A 445 46.04 -28.03 26.71
N GLY A 446 47.09 -28.31 25.97
CA GLY A 446 47.72 -29.60 25.86
C GLY A 446 48.27 -30.11 27.19
N THR A 447 48.90 -29.24 27.96
CA THR A 447 49.40 -29.58 29.31
C THR A 447 48.24 -29.88 30.26
N LEU A 448 47.16 -29.09 30.23
CA LEU A 448 45.98 -29.35 31.07
C LEU A 448 45.31 -30.70 30.69
N TYR A 449 45.31 -31.03 29.40
CA TYR A 449 44.86 -32.36 28.95
C TYR A 449 45.78 -33.46 29.49
N ALA A 450 47.08 -33.30 29.46
CA ALA A 450 48.02 -34.29 29.98
C ALA A 450 47.90 -34.47 31.49
N LEU A 451 47.47 -33.42 32.22
CA LEU A 451 47.17 -33.45 33.65
C LEU A 451 45.74 -33.99 33.96
N GLY A 452 45.00 -34.52 32.99
CA GLY A 452 43.69 -35.17 33.15
C GLY A 452 42.48 -34.22 33.22
N VAL A 453 42.61 -32.92 32.80
CA VAL A 453 41.45 -32.03 32.74
C VAL A 453 40.51 -32.48 31.63
N ALA A 454 39.24 -32.71 31.97
CA ALA A 454 38.25 -33.16 31.02
C ALA A 454 37.98 -32.15 29.92
N ARG A 455 37.78 -32.61 28.68
CA ARG A 455 37.45 -31.78 27.52
C ARG A 455 36.24 -30.88 27.76
N ARG A 456 35.23 -31.32 28.52
CA ARG A 456 34.03 -30.54 28.89
C ARG A 456 34.38 -29.34 29.79
N GLU A 457 35.30 -29.45 30.71
CA GLU A 457 35.72 -28.36 31.62
C GLU A 457 36.49 -27.27 30.85
N LEU A 458 37.36 -27.65 29.92
CA LEU A 458 38.06 -26.72 29.02
C LEU A 458 37.08 -26.04 28.09
N MET A 459 36.15 -26.77 27.52
CA MET A 459 35.11 -26.19 26.65
C MET A 459 34.29 -25.14 27.42
N ARG A 460 33.85 -25.46 28.65
CA ARG A 460 33.09 -24.54 29.49
C ARG A 460 33.91 -23.27 29.87
N HIS A 461 35.21 -23.44 30.11
CA HIS A 461 36.10 -22.32 30.38
C HIS A 461 36.20 -21.34 29.20
N TYR A 462 36.48 -21.83 27.99
CA TYR A 462 36.60 -20.98 26.78
C TYR A 462 35.26 -20.42 26.24
N LEU A 463 34.13 -21.10 26.57
CA LEU A 463 32.79 -20.56 26.26
C LEU A 463 32.36 -19.42 27.17
N MET A 464 32.76 -19.46 28.44
CA MET A 464 32.22 -18.58 29.49
C MET A 464 32.45 -17.10 29.17
N LEU A 465 33.66 -16.69 28.82
CA LEU A 465 34.01 -15.29 28.63
C LEU A 465 33.34 -14.65 27.41
N PRO A 466 33.36 -15.27 26.22
CA PRO A 466 32.57 -14.75 25.07
C PRO A 466 31.10 -14.64 25.40
N VAL A 467 30.48 -15.64 26.04
CA VAL A 467 29.04 -15.61 26.36
C VAL A 467 28.71 -14.49 27.34
N VAL A 468 29.52 -14.30 28.39
CA VAL A 468 29.32 -13.22 29.37
C VAL A 468 29.44 -11.85 28.71
N VAL A 469 30.49 -11.65 27.91
CA VAL A 469 30.68 -10.36 27.20
C VAL A 469 29.52 -10.07 26.23
N THR A 470 29.06 -11.07 25.50
CA THR A 470 27.95 -10.91 24.55
C THR A 470 26.62 -10.68 25.23
N THR A 471 26.39 -11.30 26.41
CA THR A 471 25.19 -11.04 27.21
C THR A 471 25.14 -9.59 27.69
N PHE A 472 26.23 -9.13 28.32
CA PHE A 472 26.27 -7.74 28.81
C PHE A 472 26.19 -6.72 27.66
N ALA A 473 26.88 -6.99 26.56
CA ALA A 473 26.86 -6.11 25.39
C ALA A 473 25.48 -6.11 24.71
N GLY A 474 24.81 -7.25 24.62
CA GLY A 474 23.45 -7.35 24.08
C GLY A 474 22.45 -6.56 24.93
N ILE A 475 22.49 -6.73 26.27
CA ILE A 475 21.63 -5.96 27.18
C ILE A 475 21.90 -4.45 27.04
N LEU A 476 23.16 -4.02 27.06
CA LEU A 476 23.50 -2.60 26.93
C LEU A 476 23.08 -2.02 25.57
N GLY A 477 23.27 -2.77 24.48
CA GLY A 477 22.84 -2.36 23.14
C GLY A 477 21.32 -2.25 23.04
N PHE A 478 20.61 -3.20 23.59
CA PHE A 478 19.14 -3.17 23.64
C PHE A 478 18.60 -2.01 24.51
N LEU A 479 19.19 -1.79 25.70
CA LEU A 479 18.83 -0.65 26.55
C LEU A 479 19.12 0.70 25.85
N ALA A 480 20.21 0.79 25.10
CA ALA A 480 20.50 1.98 24.31
C ALA A 480 19.48 2.17 23.19
N ALA A 481 19.01 1.09 22.55
CA ALA A 481 17.99 1.14 21.52
C ALA A 481 16.64 1.66 22.04
N VAL A 482 16.22 1.18 23.21
CA VAL A 482 14.94 1.60 23.82
C VAL A 482 15.03 2.97 24.52
N SER A 483 16.24 3.46 24.77
CA SER A 483 16.42 4.77 25.41
C SER A 483 16.00 5.94 24.51
N PRO A 484 15.88 7.18 25.03
CA PRO A 484 15.53 8.36 24.24
C PRO A 484 16.41 8.62 23.01
N VAL A 485 17.63 8.09 22.97
CA VAL A 485 18.54 8.21 21.82
C VAL A 485 18.40 7.09 20.79
N GLY A 486 17.50 6.15 21.00
CA GLY A 486 17.21 5.03 20.09
C GLY A 486 15.87 5.16 19.38
N ILE A 487 14.88 4.34 19.79
CA ILE A 487 13.54 4.31 19.19
C ILE A 487 12.93 5.72 19.01
N PRO A 488 12.88 6.61 20.02
CA PRO A 488 12.25 7.91 19.86
C PRO A 488 12.92 8.79 18.80
N VAL A 489 14.24 8.69 18.62
CA VAL A 489 14.95 9.45 17.57
C VAL A 489 14.56 8.94 16.18
N GLN A 490 14.41 7.64 16.00
CA GLN A 490 14.01 7.06 14.70
C GLN A 490 12.56 7.34 14.35
N MET A 491 11.70 7.61 15.34
CA MET A 491 10.29 7.99 15.13
C MET A 491 10.11 9.47 14.79
N GLN A 492 11.08 10.34 15.04
CA GLN A 492 10.90 11.79 14.93
C GLN A 492 10.48 12.26 13.53
N ASP A 493 11.11 11.72 12.50
CA ASP A 493 10.82 12.12 11.12
C ASP A 493 9.40 11.72 10.72
N CYS A 494 8.97 10.51 11.06
CA CYS A 494 7.62 10.03 10.83
C CYS A 494 6.58 10.86 11.60
N LEU A 495 6.81 11.15 12.87
CA LEU A 495 5.94 12.01 13.69
C LEU A 495 5.88 13.46 13.20
N ALA A 496 6.94 13.95 12.59
CA ALA A 496 6.99 15.30 12.01
C ALA A 496 6.28 15.39 10.66
N TYR A 497 6.08 14.28 9.98
CA TYR A 497 5.50 14.22 8.64
C TYR A 497 4.03 13.83 8.66
N PHE A 498 3.67 12.72 9.28
CA PHE A 498 2.32 12.18 9.32
C PHE A 498 1.47 12.76 10.45
N SER A 499 0.15 12.79 10.28
CA SER A 499 -0.82 13.25 11.28
C SER A 499 -1.21 12.13 12.23
N MET A 500 -0.26 11.66 13.01
CA MET A 500 -0.45 10.57 13.95
C MET A 500 -0.84 11.04 15.36
N PRO A 501 -1.55 10.20 16.14
CA PRO A 501 -1.80 10.45 17.55
C PRO A 501 -0.51 10.38 18.38
N GLU A 502 -0.60 10.65 19.68
CA GLU A 502 0.50 10.37 20.60
C GLU A 502 0.69 8.86 20.75
N ILE A 503 1.85 8.36 20.34
CA ILE A 503 2.21 6.94 20.41
C ILE A 503 3.25 6.74 21.50
N THR A 504 2.98 5.82 22.43
CA THR A 504 3.93 5.39 23.45
C THR A 504 4.84 4.29 22.90
N VAL A 505 6.14 4.34 23.24
CA VAL A 505 7.09 3.33 22.78
C VAL A 505 6.65 1.93 23.21
N GLN A 506 6.39 1.08 22.24
CA GLN A 506 6.01 -0.31 22.39
C GLN A 506 7.12 -1.21 21.87
N VAL A 507 7.58 -2.13 22.73
CA VAL A 507 8.65 -3.06 22.38
C VAL A 507 8.09 -4.47 22.29
N PRO A 508 8.00 -5.07 21.10
CA PRO A 508 7.50 -6.43 20.96
C PRO A 508 8.43 -7.44 21.63
N VAL A 509 7.84 -8.51 22.18
CA VAL A 509 8.57 -9.54 22.93
C VAL A 509 9.67 -10.19 22.07
N TYR A 510 9.42 -10.40 20.77
CA TYR A 510 10.43 -10.97 19.89
C TYR A 510 11.68 -10.10 19.77
N LEU A 511 11.55 -8.79 19.80
CA LEU A 511 12.67 -7.85 19.73
C LEU A 511 13.53 -7.90 21.01
N ILE A 512 12.89 -8.11 22.18
CA ILE A 512 13.60 -8.36 23.44
C ILE A 512 14.38 -9.67 23.36
N LEU A 513 13.74 -10.73 22.85
CA LEU A 513 14.40 -12.02 22.66
C LEU A 513 15.56 -11.91 21.68
N TYR A 514 15.40 -11.17 20.60
CA TYR A 514 16.43 -10.95 19.61
C TYR A 514 17.59 -10.12 20.15
N GLY A 515 17.33 -9.00 20.81
CA GLY A 515 18.37 -8.09 21.33
C GLY A 515 19.16 -8.64 22.51
N VAL A 516 18.50 -9.36 23.42
CA VAL A 516 19.10 -9.82 24.68
C VAL A 516 19.59 -11.27 24.59
N PHE A 517 18.80 -12.18 24.01
CA PHE A 517 19.10 -13.63 24.04
C PHE A 517 19.85 -14.10 22.79
N MET A 518 19.63 -13.49 21.63
CA MET A 518 20.28 -13.93 20.39
C MET A 518 21.82 -13.80 20.45
N PRO A 519 22.45 -12.68 20.91
CA PRO A 519 23.89 -12.56 20.97
C PRO A 519 24.57 -13.64 21.82
N PRO A 520 24.16 -13.95 23.06
CA PRO A 520 24.77 -15.01 23.83
C PRO A 520 24.49 -16.42 23.27
N VAL A 521 23.34 -16.67 22.69
CA VAL A 521 23.03 -17.96 22.05
C VAL A 521 23.93 -18.19 20.85
N MET A 522 24.06 -17.21 19.94
CA MET A 522 24.97 -17.28 18.80
C MET A 522 26.43 -17.43 19.24
N ALA A 523 26.86 -16.69 20.26
CA ALA A 523 28.20 -16.84 20.83
C ALA A 523 28.42 -18.25 21.36
N CYS A 524 27.44 -18.82 22.06
CA CYS A 524 27.51 -20.18 22.59
C CYS A 524 27.60 -21.20 21.45
N VAL A 525 26.70 -21.15 20.48
CA VAL A 525 26.62 -22.12 19.37
C VAL A 525 27.90 -22.07 18.52
N VAL A 526 28.28 -20.90 18.06
CA VAL A 526 29.46 -20.70 17.19
C VAL A 526 30.74 -21.14 17.92
N ASN A 527 30.92 -20.68 19.15
CA ASN A 527 32.10 -21.05 19.93
C ASN A 527 32.11 -22.53 20.28
N TYR A 528 30.97 -23.13 20.60
CA TYR A 528 30.87 -24.58 20.85
C TYR A 528 31.38 -25.38 19.65
N ILE A 529 30.89 -25.08 18.46
CA ILE A 529 31.29 -25.74 17.21
C ILE A 529 32.80 -25.60 16.97
N VAL A 530 33.30 -24.37 17.11
CA VAL A 530 34.70 -24.03 16.85
C VAL A 530 35.63 -24.67 17.88
N ILE A 531 35.32 -24.56 19.18
CA ILE A 531 36.10 -25.10 20.28
C ILE A 531 36.11 -26.64 20.20
N ARG A 532 34.95 -27.28 19.97
CA ARG A 532 34.83 -28.71 19.79
C ARG A 532 35.77 -29.24 18.71
N LYS A 533 35.84 -28.56 17.55
CA LYS A 533 36.70 -28.91 16.42
C LYS A 533 38.19 -28.73 16.75
N LYS A 534 38.54 -27.74 17.54
CA LYS A 534 39.95 -27.46 17.93
C LYS A 534 40.43 -28.35 19.07
N LEU A 535 39.60 -28.61 20.08
CA LEU A 535 39.89 -29.49 21.19
C LEU A 535 39.80 -31.00 20.84
N SER A 536 39.44 -31.40 19.65
CA SER A 536 39.47 -32.80 19.22
C SER A 536 40.88 -33.33 18.93
N ARG A 537 41.91 -32.49 19.00
CA ARG A 537 43.31 -32.86 18.81
C ARG A 537 43.86 -33.58 20.06
N THR A 538 44.90 -34.40 19.84
CA THR A 538 45.58 -35.09 20.93
C THR A 538 46.39 -34.13 21.80
N ALA A 539 46.58 -34.43 23.09
CA ALA A 539 47.38 -33.60 24.01
C ALA A 539 48.79 -33.31 23.45
N LEU A 540 49.45 -34.32 22.92
CA LEU A 540 50.78 -34.19 22.33
C LEU A 540 50.81 -33.22 21.13
N SER A 541 49.80 -33.26 20.25
CA SER A 541 49.74 -32.37 19.11
C SER A 541 49.44 -30.93 19.50
N LEU A 542 48.73 -30.75 20.62
CA LEU A 542 48.48 -29.43 21.23
C LEU A 542 49.71 -28.83 21.90
N ILE A 543 50.46 -29.66 22.67
CA ILE A 543 51.71 -29.24 23.32
C ILE A 543 52.73 -28.85 22.25
N ARG A 544 52.88 -29.66 21.20
CA ARG A 544 53.86 -29.40 20.12
C ARG A 544 53.39 -28.36 19.15
N ASN A 545 52.18 -27.85 19.30
CA ASN A 545 51.56 -26.91 18.39
C ASN A 545 51.63 -27.35 16.91
N GLU A 546 51.54 -28.66 16.68
CA GLU A 546 51.64 -29.25 15.36
C GLU A 546 50.39 -28.91 14.53
N THR A 547 50.55 -27.99 13.59
CA THR A 547 49.60 -27.84 12.50
C THR A 547 49.84 -28.95 11.46
N LYS A 548 48.78 -29.69 10.98
CA LYS A 548 48.94 -30.64 9.88
C LYS A 548 49.72 -29.98 8.76
N LYS A 549 50.96 -30.36 8.54
CA LYS A 549 51.81 -29.92 7.45
C LYS A 549 51.17 -30.36 6.12
N LYS A 550 50.39 -29.49 5.50
CA LYS A 550 50.13 -29.60 4.07
C LYS A 550 51.49 -29.40 3.39
N LYS A 551 51.91 -30.33 2.52
CA LYS A 551 53.05 -30.16 1.64
C LYS A 551 52.96 -28.78 0.98
N GLN A 552 53.76 -27.85 1.40
CA GLN A 552 53.86 -26.53 0.78
C GLN A 552 54.60 -26.75 -0.55
N LYS A 553 53.89 -26.52 -1.67
CA LYS A 553 54.56 -26.40 -2.98
C LYS A 553 55.51 -25.19 -2.89
N THR A 554 56.78 -25.45 -3.07
CA THR A 554 57.80 -24.39 -3.22
C THR A 554 57.51 -23.67 -4.51
N ILE A 555 56.97 -22.44 -4.38
CA ILE A 555 56.75 -21.59 -5.54
C ILE A 555 58.08 -20.95 -5.91
N GLN A 556 58.60 -21.30 -7.09
CA GLN A 556 59.77 -20.63 -7.66
C GLN A 556 59.35 -19.28 -8.16
N LEU A 557 59.71 -18.22 -7.42
CA LEU A 557 59.54 -16.82 -7.76
C LEU A 557 60.82 -16.35 -8.47
N GLY A 558 60.87 -16.30 -9.77
CA GLY A 558 62.02 -15.94 -10.60
C GLY A 558 63.03 -14.91 -10.05
N LYS A 559 63.77 -14.19 -10.84
CA LYS A 559 64.79 -13.22 -10.41
C LYS A 559 64.14 -11.90 -9.87
N MET A 560 63.61 -11.95 -8.63
CA MET A 560 63.08 -10.78 -7.92
C MET A 560 64.03 -10.37 -6.80
N SER A 561 63.97 -9.07 -6.38
CA SER A 561 64.72 -8.62 -5.20
C SER A 561 64.23 -9.39 -3.94
N PHE A 562 65.15 -9.66 -3.02
CA PHE A 562 64.91 -10.38 -1.77
C PHE A 562 63.67 -9.88 -1.02
N LEU A 563 63.52 -8.56 -0.89
CA LEU A 563 62.36 -7.94 -0.22
C LEU A 563 61.04 -8.25 -0.90
N LYS A 564 60.95 -8.21 -2.23
CA LYS A 564 59.75 -8.55 -2.98
C LYS A 564 59.44 -10.05 -2.85
N MET A 565 60.40 -10.91 -2.98
CA MET A 565 60.27 -12.35 -2.86
C MET A 565 59.82 -12.76 -1.45
N PHE A 566 60.42 -12.15 -0.42
CA PHE A 566 60.02 -12.40 0.98
C PHE A 566 58.57 -11.99 1.22
N ARG A 567 58.13 -10.81 0.75
CA ARG A 567 56.73 -10.33 0.88
C ARG A 567 55.73 -11.29 0.22
N ILE A 568 55.98 -11.69 -1.01
CA ILE A 568 55.10 -12.63 -1.72
C ILE A 568 55.02 -13.98 -1.01
N ARG A 569 56.16 -14.55 -0.57
CA ARG A 569 56.20 -15.80 0.19
C ARG A 569 55.45 -15.65 1.52
N GLN A 570 55.59 -14.53 2.21
CA GLN A 570 54.89 -14.24 3.45
C GLN A 570 53.38 -14.12 3.22
N MET A 571 52.94 -13.40 2.19
CA MET A 571 51.58 -13.26 1.80
C MET A 571 50.91 -14.62 1.48
N LEU A 572 51.58 -15.47 0.72
CA LEU A 572 51.13 -16.81 0.40
C LEU A 572 51.11 -17.74 1.64
N ARG A 573 52.03 -17.57 2.57
CA ARG A 573 52.07 -18.33 3.82
C ARG A 573 50.98 -17.89 4.78
N GLU A 574 50.64 -16.61 4.79
CA GLU A 574 49.59 -16.01 5.63
C GLU A 574 48.26 -15.90 4.91
N SER A 575 48.07 -16.53 3.76
CA SER A 575 46.86 -16.43 2.93
C SER A 575 45.57 -16.74 3.71
N ARG A 576 45.60 -17.65 4.69
CA ARG A 576 44.48 -17.90 5.58
C ARG A 576 44.11 -16.70 6.45
N ALA A 577 45.09 -15.95 6.94
CA ALA A 577 44.82 -14.75 7.69
C ALA A 577 44.32 -13.65 6.77
N GLY A 578 44.86 -13.55 5.53
CA GLY A 578 44.37 -12.64 4.51
C GLY A 578 42.91 -12.92 4.12
N ILE A 579 42.55 -14.19 3.89
CA ILE A 579 41.14 -14.57 3.62
C ILE A 579 40.25 -14.19 4.80
N THR A 580 40.73 -14.36 6.04
CA THR A 580 39.96 -13.94 7.23
C THR A 580 39.68 -12.43 7.23
N VAL A 581 40.66 -11.60 6.86
CA VAL A 581 40.49 -10.15 6.74
C VAL A 581 39.52 -9.84 5.59
N ALA A 582 39.70 -10.48 4.44
CA ALA A 582 38.85 -10.27 3.26
C ALA A 582 37.36 -10.58 3.53
N VAL A 583 37.06 -11.71 4.16
CA VAL A 583 35.68 -12.10 4.49
C VAL A 583 35.07 -11.16 5.55
N GLY A 584 35.83 -10.78 6.58
CA GLY A 584 35.34 -9.80 7.57
C GLY A 584 35.05 -8.44 6.96
N MET A 585 35.91 -7.99 6.06
CA MET A 585 35.74 -6.74 5.32
C MET A 585 34.54 -6.82 4.36
N PHE A 586 34.36 -7.95 3.68
CA PHE A 586 33.22 -8.19 2.79
C PHE A 586 31.88 -8.07 3.52
N ILE A 587 31.73 -8.77 4.66
CA ILE A 587 30.47 -8.72 5.42
C ILE A 587 30.22 -7.31 5.98
N ALA A 588 31.26 -6.61 6.42
CA ALA A 588 31.14 -5.23 6.89
C ALA A 588 30.80 -4.26 5.75
N LEU A 589 31.29 -4.50 4.52
CA LEU A 589 30.94 -3.74 3.33
C LEU A 589 29.48 -3.96 2.93
N LEU A 590 28.91 -5.17 3.09
CA LEU A 590 27.49 -5.39 2.83
C LEU A 590 26.61 -4.44 3.67
N CYS A 591 26.96 -4.26 4.96
CA CYS A 591 26.23 -3.31 5.81
C CYS A 591 26.34 -1.85 5.30
N MET A 592 27.48 -1.46 4.77
CA MET A 592 27.68 -0.11 4.24
C MET A 592 26.96 0.07 2.89
N MET A 593 26.90 -0.97 2.05
CA MET A 593 26.21 -0.91 0.76
C MET A 593 24.70 -0.67 0.92
N ILE A 594 24.04 -1.22 1.95
CA ILE A 594 22.60 -0.93 2.22
C ILE A 594 22.36 0.57 2.28
N SER A 595 23.20 1.29 3.01
CA SER A 595 23.04 2.73 3.18
C SER A 595 23.37 3.52 1.91
N LEU A 596 24.37 3.08 1.17
CA LEU A 596 24.77 3.73 -0.07
C LEU A 596 23.76 3.49 -1.19
N ASP A 597 23.19 2.29 -1.28
CA ASP A 597 22.12 1.98 -2.23
C ASP A 597 20.85 2.78 -1.92
N CYS A 598 20.53 2.95 -0.62
CA CYS A 598 19.41 3.80 -0.21
C CYS A 598 19.65 5.28 -0.62
N TYR A 599 20.85 5.78 -0.40
CA TYR A 599 21.21 7.14 -0.77
C TYR A 599 21.14 7.38 -2.29
N GLU A 600 21.70 6.47 -3.09
CA GLU A 600 21.65 6.56 -4.56
C GLU A 600 20.22 6.43 -5.09
N LEU A 601 19.44 5.51 -4.54
CA LEU A 601 18.03 5.39 -4.90
C LEU A 601 17.28 6.72 -4.68
N CYS A 602 17.48 7.36 -3.52
CA CYS A 602 16.84 8.64 -3.23
C CYS A 602 17.26 9.75 -4.19
N ILE A 603 18.56 9.80 -4.56
CA ILE A 603 19.07 10.77 -5.54
C ILE A 603 18.45 10.49 -6.92
N HIS A 604 18.48 9.24 -7.38
CA HIS A 604 17.95 8.89 -8.69
C HIS A 604 16.44 9.13 -8.78
N VAL A 605 15.67 8.78 -7.74
CA VAL A 605 14.23 9.08 -7.70
C VAL A 605 14.01 10.59 -7.82
N ARG A 606 14.77 11.41 -7.04
CA ARG A 606 14.63 12.87 -7.10
C ARG A 606 15.00 13.42 -8.48
N ASP A 607 16.19 13.11 -8.93
CA ASP A 607 16.77 13.75 -10.13
C ASP A 607 16.06 13.28 -11.41
N ASN A 608 15.70 11.99 -11.49
CA ASN A 608 14.97 11.45 -12.63
C ASN A 608 13.52 11.93 -12.66
N ASN A 609 12.82 11.99 -11.51
CA ASN A 609 11.45 12.51 -11.48
C ASN A 609 11.37 13.96 -11.98
N ILE A 610 12.35 14.79 -11.62
CA ILE A 610 12.45 16.19 -12.07
C ILE A 610 12.80 16.27 -13.56
N ALA A 611 13.77 15.47 -14.01
CA ALA A 611 14.27 15.48 -15.37
C ALA A 611 13.25 14.95 -16.38
N ASP A 612 12.51 13.91 -16.02
CA ASP A 612 11.57 13.22 -16.90
C ASP A 612 10.20 13.92 -16.98
N THR A 613 9.91 14.89 -16.08
CA THR A 613 8.68 15.68 -16.13
C THR A 613 8.81 16.85 -17.09
N ASN A 614 8.31 16.68 -18.32
CA ASN A 614 8.41 17.68 -19.40
C ASN A 614 7.16 18.59 -19.52
N TYR A 615 6.17 18.42 -18.66
CA TYR A 615 4.97 19.26 -18.58
C TYR A 615 4.98 20.10 -17.30
N ASN A 616 4.35 21.27 -17.31
CA ASN A 616 4.18 22.08 -16.11
C ASN A 616 2.89 21.79 -15.37
N TYR A 617 1.87 21.33 -16.08
CA TYR A 617 0.55 21.03 -15.53
C TYR A 617 0.01 19.73 -16.10
N MET A 618 -0.52 18.87 -15.22
CA MET A 618 -1.35 17.72 -15.54
C MET A 618 -2.69 17.94 -14.85
N TYR A 619 -3.74 18.03 -15.64
CA TYR A 619 -5.10 18.19 -15.17
C TYR A 619 -5.82 16.84 -15.29
N THR A 620 -6.29 16.29 -14.18
CA THR A 620 -7.20 15.14 -14.18
C THR A 620 -8.62 15.66 -14.05
N LEU A 621 -9.45 15.38 -15.03
CA LEU A 621 -10.78 15.95 -15.14
C LEU A 621 -11.80 15.08 -14.42
N LYS A 622 -12.70 15.74 -13.71
CA LYS A 622 -13.90 15.16 -13.12
C LYS A 622 -15.04 15.16 -14.14
N TYR A 623 -15.16 16.28 -14.86
CA TYR A 623 -16.18 16.49 -15.90
C TYR A 623 -15.52 17.06 -17.15
N PRO A 624 -15.09 16.23 -18.13
CA PRO A 624 -14.44 16.68 -19.36
C PRO A 624 -15.35 17.61 -20.18
N GLU A 625 -14.76 18.60 -20.83
CA GLU A 625 -15.45 19.42 -21.82
C GLU A 625 -15.47 18.68 -23.17
N LYS A 626 -16.34 19.15 -24.10
CA LYS A 626 -16.39 18.56 -25.43
C LYS A 626 -15.14 18.87 -26.25
N GLU A 627 -14.56 20.04 -26.04
CA GLU A 627 -13.38 20.51 -26.79
C GLU A 627 -12.21 20.65 -25.80
N VAL A 628 -11.03 20.20 -26.26
CA VAL A 628 -9.80 20.33 -25.45
C VAL A 628 -9.42 21.81 -25.38
N PRO A 629 -9.14 22.40 -24.23
CA PRO A 629 -8.69 23.78 -24.10
C PRO A 629 -7.42 24.07 -24.92
N ASP A 630 -7.35 25.27 -25.50
CA ASP A 630 -6.21 25.69 -26.33
C ASP A 630 -4.86 25.56 -25.59
N GLY A 631 -3.95 24.80 -26.15
CA GLY A 631 -2.63 24.52 -25.59
C GLY A 631 -2.58 23.34 -24.63
N GLY A 632 -3.70 22.60 -24.50
CA GLY A 632 -3.76 21.31 -23.83
C GLY A 632 -3.51 20.14 -24.77
N SER A 633 -2.85 19.11 -24.32
CA SER A 633 -2.72 17.81 -25.00
C SER A 633 -3.59 16.79 -24.27
N PRO A 634 -4.63 16.23 -24.93
CA PRO A 634 -5.53 15.30 -24.29
C PRO A 634 -4.88 13.93 -24.10
N ALA A 635 -5.29 13.26 -23.06
CA ALA A 635 -4.91 11.88 -22.79
C ALA A 635 -6.05 11.12 -22.12
N LEU A 636 -6.05 9.81 -22.28
CA LEU A 636 -6.94 8.90 -21.60
C LEU A 636 -6.13 8.12 -20.55
N ALA A 637 -6.39 8.37 -19.28
CA ALA A 637 -5.75 7.68 -18.18
C ALA A 637 -6.71 6.66 -17.55
N LYS A 638 -6.32 5.39 -17.47
CA LYS A 638 -7.03 4.33 -16.75
C LYS A 638 -6.07 3.61 -15.83
N THR A 639 -6.37 3.60 -14.55
CA THR A 639 -5.54 2.93 -13.55
C THR A 639 -5.95 1.48 -13.40
N MET A 640 -4.99 0.59 -13.44
CA MET A 640 -5.13 -0.85 -13.30
C MET A 640 -4.15 -1.36 -12.27
N LYS A 641 -4.29 -2.61 -11.83
CA LYS A 641 -3.44 -3.19 -10.80
C LYS A 641 -2.61 -4.38 -11.29
N LYS A 642 -1.44 -4.50 -10.71
CA LYS A 642 -0.56 -5.67 -10.88
C LYS A 642 0.19 -5.97 -9.60
N GLN A 643 0.14 -7.24 -9.19
CA GLN A 643 0.84 -7.70 -8.00
C GLN A 643 2.31 -8.04 -8.29
N ILE A 644 3.23 -7.57 -7.43
CA ILE A 644 4.62 -8.01 -7.36
C ILE A 644 5.11 -8.04 -5.91
N TYR A 645 5.87 -9.06 -5.55
CA TYR A 645 6.43 -9.26 -4.21
C TYR A 645 5.40 -9.19 -3.06
N GLY A 646 4.14 -9.53 -3.34
CA GLY A 646 3.04 -9.47 -2.37
C GLY A 646 2.33 -8.12 -2.26
N TYR A 647 2.76 -7.10 -3.00
CA TYR A 647 2.14 -5.78 -3.07
C TYR A 647 1.38 -5.59 -4.38
N ASN A 648 0.22 -4.97 -4.30
CA ASN A 648 -0.63 -4.66 -5.44
C ASN A 648 -0.43 -3.19 -5.82
N TRP A 649 0.16 -2.95 -7.00
CA TRP A 649 0.55 -1.61 -7.43
C TRP A 649 -0.36 -1.08 -8.51
N ASP A 650 -0.67 0.20 -8.40
CA ASP A 650 -1.38 0.94 -9.43
C ASP A 650 -0.47 1.20 -10.63
N ILE A 651 -0.92 0.79 -11.80
CA ILE A 651 -0.28 1.04 -13.09
C ILE A 651 -1.27 1.77 -13.98
N THR A 652 -0.93 2.97 -14.39
CA THR A 652 -1.79 3.77 -15.25
C THR A 652 -1.50 3.48 -16.73
N VAL A 653 -2.51 2.98 -17.44
CA VAL A 653 -2.51 2.96 -18.89
C VAL A 653 -2.85 4.36 -19.38
N LEU A 654 -1.90 4.99 -20.05
CA LEU A 654 -2.03 6.35 -20.55
C LEU A 654 -2.10 6.37 -22.08
N GLY A 655 -3.31 6.54 -22.61
CA GLY A 655 -3.53 6.78 -24.04
C GLY A 655 -3.09 8.18 -24.41
N ILE A 656 -2.11 8.30 -25.30
CA ILE A 656 -1.56 9.58 -25.78
C ILE A 656 -1.56 9.65 -27.30
N GLU A 657 -1.59 10.86 -27.85
CA GLU A 657 -1.43 11.08 -29.27
C GLU A 657 0.00 10.76 -29.72
N LYS A 658 0.14 10.25 -30.93
CA LYS A 658 1.46 9.97 -31.50
C LYS A 658 2.26 11.28 -31.66
N GLY A 659 3.49 11.29 -31.12
CA GLY A 659 4.35 12.46 -31.10
C GLY A 659 3.98 13.47 -30.02
N ASN A 660 3.36 13.02 -28.93
CA ASN A 660 3.07 13.84 -27.77
C ASN A 660 4.35 14.57 -27.30
N PRO A 661 4.32 15.89 -27.06
CA PRO A 661 5.51 16.67 -26.74
C PRO A 661 6.04 16.46 -25.31
N TYR A 662 5.28 15.78 -24.45
CA TYR A 662 5.60 15.62 -23.04
C TYR A 662 6.26 14.28 -22.71
N PHE A 663 6.09 13.29 -23.57
CA PHE A 663 6.62 11.93 -23.39
C PHE A 663 7.40 11.47 -24.61
N ASP A 664 8.62 10.98 -24.38
CA ASP A 664 9.43 10.36 -25.44
C ASP A 664 9.01 8.90 -25.70
N ALA A 665 7.70 8.71 -25.85
CA ALA A 665 7.07 7.41 -26.05
C ALA A 665 6.57 7.28 -27.49
N ASN A 666 7.18 6.39 -28.28
CA ASN A 666 6.76 6.14 -29.65
C ASN A 666 5.62 5.12 -29.67
N VAL A 667 4.40 5.58 -29.43
CA VAL A 667 3.21 4.72 -29.41
C VAL A 667 2.79 4.28 -30.82
N GLU A 668 2.46 2.99 -30.95
CA GLU A 668 1.95 2.37 -32.18
C GLU A 668 0.46 2.04 -32.05
N LYS A 669 -0.29 2.15 -33.14
CA LYS A 669 -1.69 1.69 -33.18
C LYS A 669 -1.76 0.18 -32.99
N GLY A 670 -2.67 -0.27 -32.13
CA GLY A 670 -2.94 -1.67 -31.88
C GLY A 670 -3.37 -1.92 -30.44
N LYS A 671 -4.45 -2.69 -30.27
CA LYS A 671 -4.94 -3.10 -28.95
C LYS A 671 -3.88 -3.96 -28.25
N GLY A 672 -3.44 -3.53 -27.08
CA GLY A 672 -2.44 -4.25 -26.29
C GLY A 672 -0.97 -3.94 -26.60
N LYS A 673 -0.64 -3.13 -27.61
CA LYS A 673 0.73 -2.67 -27.85
C LYS A 673 1.05 -1.45 -27.01
N VAL A 674 2.11 -1.55 -26.21
CA VAL A 674 2.42 -0.52 -25.21
C VAL A 674 3.91 -0.20 -25.12
N VAL A 675 4.20 1.02 -24.73
CA VAL A 675 5.54 1.46 -24.31
C VAL A 675 5.56 1.56 -22.79
N ALA A 676 6.43 0.81 -22.13
CA ALA A 676 6.53 0.80 -20.67
C ALA A 676 7.38 1.98 -20.18
N SER A 677 7.00 2.62 -19.07
CA SER A 677 7.88 3.58 -18.39
C SER A 677 9.11 2.87 -17.81
N SER A 678 10.24 3.59 -17.72
CA SER A 678 11.49 3.05 -17.13
C SER A 678 11.28 2.61 -15.68
N ALA A 679 10.47 3.33 -14.89
CA ALA A 679 10.11 2.96 -13.53
C ALA A 679 9.38 1.61 -13.47
N LEU A 680 8.39 1.39 -14.34
CA LEU A 680 7.66 0.13 -14.43
C LEU A 680 8.57 -1.01 -14.89
N ALA A 681 9.36 -0.76 -15.94
CA ALA A 681 10.28 -1.76 -16.50
C ALA A 681 11.31 -2.21 -15.47
N GLN A 682 11.87 -1.29 -14.68
CA GLN A 682 12.81 -1.61 -13.60
C GLN A 682 12.13 -2.40 -12.47
N LYS A 683 10.92 -1.99 -12.06
CA LYS A 683 10.21 -2.64 -10.94
C LYS A 683 9.79 -4.07 -11.27
N TYR A 684 9.31 -4.29 -12.50
CA TYR A 684 8.77 -5.57 -12.94
C TYR A 684 9.74 -6.40 -13.79
N GLU A 685 11.00 -5.93 -13.93
CA GLU A 685 12.05 -6.57 -14.74
C GLU A 685 11.59 -6.81 -16.19
N LEU A 686 10.81 -5.87 -16.80
CA LEU A 686 10.28 -5.98 -18.15
C LEU A 686 11.31 -5.60 -19.21
N SER A 687 11.26 -6.30 -20.32
CA SER A 687 12.08 -6.06 -21.51
C SER A 687 11.20 -5.92 -22.75
N VAL A 688 11.71 -5.30 -23.81
CA VAL A 688 11.01 -5.22 -25.10
C VAL A 688 10.69 -6.62 -25.61
N GLY A 689 9.42 -6.86 -25.97
CA GLY A 689 8.89 -8.15 -26.40
C GLY A 689 8.25 -8.99 -25.29
N ASP A 690 8.30 -8.54 -24.03
CA ASP A 690 7.63 -9.24 -22.93
C ASP A 690 6.12 -8.98 -22.97
N GLU A 691 5.34 -9.99 -22.62
CA GLU A 691 3.90 -9.89 -22.42
C GLU A 691 3.57 -9.88 -20.94
N PHE A 692 2.61 -9.04 -20.55
CA PHE A 692 2.14 -8.97 -19.17
C PHE A 692 0.66 -8.62 -19.11
N THR A 693 0.03 -8.88 -17.96
CA THR A 693 -1.38 -8.60 -17.73
C THR A 693 -1.56 -7.57 -16.63
N LEU A 694 -2.57 -6.70 -16.81
CA LEU A 694 -3.07 -5.79 -15.78
C LEU A 694 -4.53 -6.13 -15.50
N LYS A 695 -4.93 -5.98 -14.25
CA LYS A 695 -6.31 -6.17 -13.81
C LYS A 695 -6.99 -4.81 -13.64
N ASP A 696 -8.11 -4.64 -14.31
CA ASP A 696 -9.05 -3.57 -14.01
C ASP A 696 -9.95 -4.02 -12.85
N GLU A 697 -9.89 -3.33 -11.72
CA GLU A 697 -10.71 -3.66 -10.55
C GLU A 697 -12.14 -3.15 -10.65
N GLU A 698 -12.42 -2.23 -11.56
CA GLU A 698 -13.79 -1.74 -11.78
C GLU A 698 -14.64 -2.79 -12.51
N THR A 699 -14.07 -3.43 -13.52
CA THR A 699 -14.78 -4.41 -14.37
C THR A 699 -14.37 -5.86 -14.11
N ASP A 700 -13.45 -6.10 -13.16
CA ASP A 700 -12.81 -7.41 -12.88
C ASP A 700 -12.17 -8.05 -14.13
N THR A 701 -11.79 -7.25 -15.12
CA THR A 701 -11.27 -7.69 -16.42
C THR A 701 -9.76 -7.70 -16.43
N LEU A 702 -9.18 -8.74 -17.03
CA LEU A 702 -7.74 -8.86 -17.27
C LEU A 702 -7.40 -8.42 -18.69
N TYR A 703 -6.56 -7.41 -18.81
CA TYR A 703 -6.03 -6.91 -20.07
C TYR A 703 -4.59 -7.39 -20.28
N ALA A 704 -4.29 -7.91 -21.48
CA ALA A 704 -2.95 -8.35 -21.86
C ALA A 704 -2.25 -7.30 -22.71
N PHE A 705 -0.98 -7.03 -22.41
CA PHE A 705 -0.16 -6.03 -23.08
C PHE A 705 1.18 -6.61 -23.52
N GLU A 706 1.68 -6.17 -24.66
CA GLU A 706 2.99 -6.46 -25.22
C GLU A 706 3.87 -5.20 -25.16
N VAL A 707 5.04 -5.29 -24.53
CA VAL A 707 6.00 -4.18 -24.45
C VAL A 707 6.70 -4.02 -25.79
N THR A 708 6.38 -2.96 -26.52
CA THR A 708 7.02 -2.64 -27.82
C THR A 708 8.28 -1.80 -27.66
N ASP A 709 8.37 -0.98 -26.61
CA ASP A 709 9.51 -0.14 -26.30
C ASP A 709 9.51 0.25 -24.81
N ILE A 710 10.60 0.85 -24.33
CA ILE A 710 10.72 1.37 -22.97
C ILE A 710 11.08 2.85 -23.04
N CYS A 711 10.23 3.71 -22.47
CA CYS A 711 10.41 5.15 -22.41
C CYS A 711 11.03 5.56 -21.07
N GLN A 712 11.98 6.47 -21.09
CA GLN A 712 12.51 7.05 -19.85
C GLN A 712 11.44 7.94 -19.20
N TYR A 713 10.84 7.44 -18.12
CA TYR A 713 9.87 8.15 -17.29
C TYR A 713 9.85 7.53 -15.89
N ALA A 714 10.38 8.27 -14.91
CA ALA A 714 10.55 7.82 -13.55
C ALA A 714 9.40 8.17 -12.58
N PRO A 715 8.59 9.24 -12.81
CA PRO A 715 7.64 9.73 -11.81
C PRO A 715 6.51 8.77 -11.45
N ALA A 716 6.12 7.87 -12.35
CA ALA A 716 5.00 6.95 -12.13
C ALA A 716 5.14 5.65 -12.94
N PHE A 717 4.38 4.63 -12.53
CA PHE A 717 4.24 3.39 -13.30
C PHE A 717 3.24 3.58 -14.45
N TYR A 718 3.73 4.05 -15.58
CA TYR A 718 2.91 4.29 -16.76
C TYR A 718 3.17 3.25 -17.85
N VAL A 719 2.09 2.96 -18.57
CA VAL A 719 2.08 2.18 -19.79
C VAL A 719 1.47 3.10 -20.86
N PHE A 720 2.27 3.53 -21.81
CA PHE A 720 1.83 4.44 -22.86
C PHE A 720 1.30 3.65 -24.05
N MET A 721 0.15 4.05 -24.58
CA MET A 721 -0.41 3.49 -25.80
C MET A 721 -1.03 4.59 -26.67
N ASP A 722 -1.34 4.27 -27.92
CA ASP A 722 -2.05 5.18 -28.79
C ASP A 722 -3.46 5.48 -28.26
N ILE A 723 -3.86 6.74 -28.18
CA ILE A 723 -5.12 7.16 -27.55
C ILE A 723 -6.35 6.55 -28.20
N ASP A 724 -6.36 6.46 -29.55
CA ASP A 724 -7.49 5.83 -30.25
C ASP A 724 -7.58 4.34 -29.94
N SER A 725 -6.42 3.66 -29.86
CA SER A 725 -6.35 2.26 -29.46
C SER A 725 -6.75 2.05 -27.98
N ALA A 726 -6.49 3.04 -27.12
CA ALA A 726 -6.94 3.01 -25.72
C ALA A 726 -8.46 3.18 -25.62
N ARG A 727 -9.05 4.13 -26.36
CA ARG A 727 -10.49 4.32 -26.44
C ARG A 727 -11.20 3.06 -26.93
N ASP A 728 -10.69 2.48 -28.02
CA ASP A 728 -11.19 1.21 -28.57
C ASP A 728 -11.06 0.02 -27.60
N LEU A 729 -9.99 0.01 -26.77
CA LEU A 729 -9.75 -1.07 -25.82
C LEU A 729 -10.71 -1.01 -24.63
N PHE A 730 -11.02 0.21 -24.16
CA PHE A 730 -11.84 0.46 -22.99
C PHE A 730 -13.30 0.81 -23.32
N GLY A 731 -13.70 0.80 -24.61
CA GLY A 731 -15.06 1.08 -25.02
C GLY A 731 -15.46 2.55 -24.96
N GLU A 732 -14.50 3.46 -24.89
CA GLU A 732 -14.74 4.89 -24.77
C GLU A 732 -15.07 5.55 -26.12
N GLN A 733 -15.72 6.72 -26.07
CA GLN A 733 -16.05 7.49 -27.28
C GLN A 733 -14.77 8.00 -27.97
N ASP A 734 -14.85 8.19 -29.30
CA ASP A 734 -13.71 8.59 -30.13
C ASP A 734 -13.05 9.93 -29.72
N ASP A 735 -13.77 10.82 -29.04
CA ASP A 735 -13.30 12.12 -28.58
C ASP A 735 -13.09 12.17 -27.04
N TYR A 736 -13.31 11.04 -26.33
CA TYR A 736 -13.19 11.00 -24.88
C TYR A 736 -11.75 11.18 -24.40
N TYR A 737 -11.58 11.99 -23.38
CA TYR A 737 -10.34 12.20 -22.62
C TYR A 737 -10.68 12.57 -21.18
N ASN A 738 -9.84 12.21 -20.24
CA ASN A 738 -9.99 12.54 -18.83
C ASN A 738 -8.74 13.19 -18.21
N THR A 739 -7.70 13.38 -19.00
CA THR A 739 -6.44 13.99 -18.57
C THR A 739 -5.95 14.97 -19.63
N ILE A 740 -5.38 16.09 -19.20
CA ILE A 740 -4.78 17.10 -20.09
C ILE A 740 -3.39 17.46 -19.57
N PHE A 741 -2.40 17.40 -20.46
CA PHE A 741 -1.05 17.90 -20.19
C PHE A 741 -0.84 19.27 -20.83
N SER A 742 -0.18 20.19 -20.12
CA SER A 742 0.11 21.52 -20.63
C SER A 742 1.35 22.14 -20.02
N ASN A 743 2.01 23.02 -20.77
CA ASN A 743 3.07 23.89 -20.25
C ASN A 743 2.54 25.25 -19.79
N LYS A 744 1.26 25.54 -20.05
CA LYS A 744 0.59 26.78 -19.64
C LYS A 744 -0.53 26.46 -18.68
N ASP A 745 -0.79 27.35 -17.74
CA ASP A 745 -1.99 27.26 -16.91
C ASP A 745 -3.23 27.52 -17.79
N LEU A 746 -4.02 26.47 -17.98
CA LEU A 746 -5.23 26.47 -18.81
C LEU A 746 -6.44 27.10 -18.11
N LYS A 747 -6.30 27.44 -16.81
CA LYS A 747 -7.36 28.06 -15.98
C LYS A 747 -8.68 27.27 -16.00
N ILE A 748 -8.61 25.97 -16.05
CA ILE A 748 -9.78 25.10 -16.00
C ILE A 748 -10.50 25.33 -14.67
N PRO A 749 -11.83 25.55 -14.66
CA PRO A 749 -12.58 25.74 -13.42
C PRO A 749 -12.37 24.57 -12.44
N SER A 750 -12.12 24.89 -11.17
CA SER A 750 -11.84 23.88 -10.15
C SER A 750 -12.95 22.84 -9.98
N GLY A 751 -14.20 23.18 -10.25
CA GLY A 751 -15.32 22.25 -10.20
C GLY A 751 -15.30 21.18 -11.30
N ARG A 752 -14.54 21.36 -12.39
CA ARG A 752 -14.34 20.35 -13.42
C ARG A 752 -13.15 19.44 -13.16
N LEU A 753 -12.33 19.76 -12.15
CA LEU A 753 -11.07 19.07 -11.89
C LEU A 753 -11.19 18.08 -10.74
N TYR A 754 -10.78 16.85 -10.97
CA TYR A 754 -10.47 15.90 -9.91
C TYR A 754 -9.14 16.27 -9.25
N ALA A 755 -8.10 16.52 -10.07
CA ALA A 755 -6.77 16.89 -9.61
C ALA A 755 -6.06 17.83 -10.59
N THR A 756 -5.16 18.65 -10.08
CA THR A 756 -4.12 19.34 -10.85
C THR A 756 -2.79 18.99 -10.22
N THR A 757 -1.90 18.34 -10.96
CA THR A 757 -0.54 18.02 -10.52
C THR A 757 0.40 18.92 -11.32
N THR A 758 1.23 19.68 -10.61
CA THR A 758 2.22 20.56 -11.26
C THR A 758 3.62 19.94 -11.19
N LYS A 759 4.50 20.38 -12.08
CA LYS A 759 5.91 20.03 -12.01
C LYS A 759 6.52 20.40 -10.63
N GLU A 760 6.11 21.52 -10.04
CA GLU A 760 6.53 21.94 -8.70
C GLU A 760 6.08 20.94 -7.62
N ASP A 761 4.91 20.33 -7.77
CA ASP A 761 4.42 19.28 -6.84
C ASP A 761 5.29 18.02 -6.94
N ILE A 762 5.68 17.62 -8.15
CA ILE A 762 6.57 16.47 -8.37
C ILE A 762 7.96 16.73 -7.80
N GLU A 763 8.52 17.94 -8.03
CA GLU A 763 9.80 18.35 -7.45
C GLU A 763 9.76 18.33 -5.92
N LYS A 764 8.71 18.89 -5.31
CA LYS A 764 8.51 18.84 -3.86
C LYS A 764 8.37 17.42 -3.35
N SER A 765 7.62 16.57 -4.05
CA SER A 765 7.46 15.16 -3.70
C SER A 765 8.80 14.45 -3.61
N ALA A 766 9.63 14.62 -4.63
CA ALA A 766 10.94 14.02 -4.70
C ALA A 766 11.90 14.53 -3.60
N ASP A 767 11.85 15.83 -3.30
CA ASP A 767 12.65 16.43 -2.21
C ASP A 767 12.18 15.94 -0.83
N VAL A 768 10.89 15.81 -0.60
CA VAL A 768 10.32 15.31 0.66
C VAL A 768 10.69 13.84 0.85
N PHE A 769 10.57 13.01 -0.17
CA PHE A 769 11.01 11.60 -0.12
C PHE A 769 12.47 11.49 0.33
N MET A 770 13.35 12.32 -0.25
CA MET A 770 14.75 12.37 0.17
C MET A 770 14.90 12.83 1.63
N GLN A 771 14.17 13.85 2.07
CA GLN A 771 14.22 14.35 3.46
C GLN A 771 13.81 13.29 4.47
N MET A 772 12.76 12.53 4.20
CA MET A 772 12.30 11.43 5.06
C MET A 772 13.34 10.33 5.22
N MET A 773 14.08 10.01 4.15
CA MET A 773 15.09 8.95 4.18
C MET A 773 16.45 9.40 4.76
N VAL A 774 16.75 10.70 4.78
CA VAL A 774 18.07 11.24 5.17
C VAL A 774 18.47 10.82 6.58
N SER A 775 17.60 10.89 7.55
CA SER A 775 17.89 10.51 8.95
C SER A 775 18.29 9.04 9.07
N MET A 776 17.53 8.16 8.43
CA MET A 776 17.82 6.73 8.37
C MET A 776 19.15 6.46 7.68
N VAL A 777 19.36 7.07 6.49
CA VAL A 777 20.61 6.91 5.71
C VAL A 777 21.83 7.36 6.52
N ILE A 778 21.76 8.52 7.18
CA ILE A 778 22.87 9.02 8.02
C ILE A 778 23.13 8.05 9.17
N THR A 779 22.09 7.60 9.85
CA THR A 779 22.23 6.68 11.00
C THR A 779 22.88 5.36 10.57
N ILE A 780 22.39 4.73 9.50
CA ILE A 780 22.95 3.48 8.98
C ILE A 780 24.37 3.70 8.48
N THR A 781 24.67 4.81 7.79
CA THR A 781 26.02 5.14 7.28
C THR A 781 27.03 5.29 8.40
N VAL A 782 26.69 6.06 9.43
CA VAL A 782 27.58 6.30 10.57
C VAL A 782 27.84 4.99 11.32
N VAL A 783 26.81 4.24 11.64
CA VAL A 783 26.96 3.00 12.40
C VAL A 783 27.67 1.92 11.57
N SER A 784 27.33 1.75 10.29
CA SER A 784 28.03 0.78 9.42
C SER A 784 29.51 1.13 9.22
N THR A 785 29.84 2.43 9.11
CA THR A 785 31.23 2.89 9.05
C THR A 785 31.98 2.59 10.33
N LEU A 786 31.36 2.83 11.51
CA LEU A 786 31.96 2.48 12.79
C LEU A 786 32.18 0.96 12.91
N ILE A 787 31.18 0.16 12.51
CA ILE A 787 31.28 -1.30 12.46
C ILE A 787 32.42 -1.72 11.53
N PHE A 788 32.53 -1.12 10.35
CA PHE A 788 33.62 -1.40 9.39
C PHE A 788 35.00 -1.12 9.99
N ILE A 789 35.19 0.04 10.64
CA ILE A 789 36.42 0.41 11.31
C ILE A 789 36.78 -0.59 12.42
N LEU A 790 35.80 -0.97 13.23
CA LEU A 790 35.98 -1.94 14.31
C LEU A 790 36.38 -3.32 13.77
N VAL A 791 35.68 -3.81 12.78
CA VAL A 791 35.96 -5.11 12.14
C VAL A 791 37.35 -5.10 11.51
N MET A 792 37.69 -4.06 10.75
CA MET A 792 39.02 -3.91 10.19
C MET A 792 40.12 -3.89 11.25
N TYR A 793 39.89 -3.12 12.33
CA TYR A 793 40.84 -3.11 13.47
C TYR A 793 41.02 -4.50 14.09
N LEU A 794 39.90 -5.19 14.34
CA LEU A 794 39.89 -6.51 14.97
C LEU A 794 40.60 -7.54 14.07
N MET A 795 40.31 -7.57 12.77
CA MET A 795 40.91 -8.50 11.81
C MET A 795 42.38 -8.22 11.60
N MET A 796 42.79 -6.96 11.43
CA MET A 796 44.17 -6.56 11.33
C MET A 796 44.99 -6.89 12.57
N LYS A 797 44.38 -6.72 13.78
CA LYS A 797 45.02 -7.09 15.02
C LYS A 797 45.27 -8.60 15.11
N VAL A 798 44.30 -9.44 14.76
CA VAL A 798 44.45 -10.91 14.72
C VAL A 798 45.60 -11.30 13.80
N MET A 799 45.73 -10.65 12.62
CA MET A 799 46.80 -10.92 11.67
C MET A 799 48.16 -10.57 12.21
N ILE A 800 48.31 -9.42 12.87
CA ILE A 800 49.57 -9.01 13.52
C ILE A 800 49.93 -9.88 14.70
N ASP A 801 48.93 -10.23 15.54
CA ASP A 801 49.17 -11.12 16.70
C ASP A 801 49.61 -12.53 16.25
N ARG A 802 49.14 -13.04 15.12
CA ARG A 802 49.68 -14.30 14.50
C ARG A 802 51.11 -14.18 14.05
N SER A 803 51.53 -13.02 13.57
CA SER A 803 52.90 -12.80 13.13
C SER A 803 53.85 -12.35 14.26
N ALA A 804 53.34 -12.15 15.50
CA ALA A 804 54.09 -11.59 16.61
C ALA A 804 55.37 -12.35 16.98
N TYR A 805 55.34 -13.67 16.93
CA TYR A 805 56.54 -14.51 17.18
C TYR A 805 57.64 -14.25 16.15
N SER A 806 57.30 -14.33 14.88
CA SER A 806 58.27 -14.07 13.79
C SER A 806 58.84 -12.64 13.85
N ILE A 807 57.99 -11.66 14.23
CA ILE A 807 58.38 -10.29 14.44
C ILE A 807 59.35 -10.15 15.62
N SER A 808 59.09 -10.83 16.74
CA SER A 808 59.93 -10.81 17.91
C SER A 808 61.29 -11.48 17.64
N LEU A 809 61.31 -12.58 16.90
CA LEU A 809 62.54 -13.22 16.44
C LEU A 809 63.40 -12.31 15.58
N MET A 810 62.80 -11.56 14.66
CA MET A 810 63.51 -10.55 13.85
C MET A 810 64.07 -9.41 14.71
N LYS A 811 63.36 -9.00 15.78
CA LYS A 811 63.91 -8.00 16.74
C LYS A 811 65.12 -8.54 17.49
N VAL A 812 65.12 -9.82 17.89
CA VAL A 812 66.29 -10.46 18.50
C VAL A 812 67.49 -10.50 17.56
N PHE A 813 67.24 -10.69 16.25
CA PHE A 813 68.27 -10.63 15.22
C PHE A 813 68.75 -9.20 14.85
N GLY A 814 68.27 -8.18 15.61
CA GLY A 814 68.74 -6.82 15.46
C GLY A 814 68.07 -5.96 14.37
N PHE A 815 66.97 -6.47 13.73
CA PHE A 815 66.26 -5.69 12.73
C PHE A 815 65.53 -4.50 13.39
N ARG A 816 65.64 -3.33 12.77
CA ARG A 816 64.98 -2.10 13.24
C ARG A 816 63.49 -2.15 13.00
N THR A 817 62.68 -1.49 13.85
CA THR A 817 61.24 -1.46 13.71
C THR A 817 60.76 -0.98 12.34
N LYS A 818 61.51 -0.11 11.64
CA LYS A 818 61.19 0.34 10.27
C LYS A 818 61.37 -0.80 9.24
N GLU A 819 62.32 -1.68 9.44
CA GLU A 819 62.61 -2.83 8.56
C GLU A 819 61.57 -3.94 8.75
N ILE A 820 61.23 -4.21 10.00
CA ILE A 820 60.20 -5.16 10.38
C ILE A 820 58.86 -4.70 9.81
N ARG A 821 58.55 -3.39 9.88
CA ARG A 821 57.33 -2.82 9.28
C ARG A 821 57.32 -3.07 7.78
N LYS A 822 58.41 -2.80 7.07
CA LYS A 822 58.49 -3.02 5.61
C LYS A 822 58.35 -4.50 5.23
N LEU A 823 58.76 -5.43 6.07
CA LEU A 823 58.71 -6.86 5.80
C LEU A 823 57.34 -7.47 6.10
N TYR A 824 56.75 -7.11 7.21
CA TYR A 824 55.50 -7.77 7.71
C TYR A 824 54.23 -6.95 7.53
N LEU A 825 54.29 -5.64 7.69
CA LEU A 825 53.07 -4.82 7.68
C LEU A 825 52.76 -4.25 6.29
N ASP A 826 53.78 -3.90 5.49
CA ASP A 826 53.54 -3.44 4.13
C ASP A 826 53.04 -4.60 3.22
N GLY A 827 53.26 -5.86 3.60
CA GLY A 827 52.66 -7.02 2.93
C GLY A 827 51.12 -7.10 3.08
N ASN A 828 50.63 -6.64 4.22
CA ASN A 828 49.20 -6.60 4.52
C ASN A 828 48.43 -5.58 3.66
N PHE A 829 49.14 -4.52 3.20
CA PHE A 829 48.57 -3.55 2.26
C PHE A 829 48.04 -4.21 0.99
N TYR A 830 48.83 -5.13 0.40
CA TYR A 830 48.41 -5.81 -0.82
C TYR A 830 47.22 -6.74 -0.59
N ILE A 831 47.11 -7.36 0.60
CA ILE A 831 45.94 -8.20 0.96
C ILE A 831 44.68 -7.33 1.04
N VAL A 832 44.75 -6.19 1.72
CA VAL A 832 43.60 -5.27 1.84
C VAL A 832 43.28 -4.64 0.49
N LEU A 833 44.26 -4.26 -0.30
CA LEU A 833 44.09 -3.71 -1.63
C LEU A 833 43.35 -4.69 -2.57
N VAL A 834 43.84 -5.94 -2.68
CA VAL A 834 43.20 -6.96 -3.51
C VAL A 834 41.80 -7.31 -2.98
N SER A 835 41.64 -7.39 -1.66
CA SER A 835 40.35 -7.63 -1.03
C SER A 835 39.38 -6.49 -1.31
N ALA A 836 39.79 -5.23 -1.28
CA ALA A 836 38.92 -4.09 -1.59
C ALA A 836 38.46 -4.13 -3.05
N ILE A 837 39.38 -4.37 -4.00
CA ILE A 837 39.08 -4.46 -5.43
C ILE A 837 38.04 -5.57 -5.74
N ILE A 838 38.11 -6.69 -5.02
CA ILE A 838 37.16 -7.81 -5.21
C ILE A 838 35.86 -7.60 -4.45
N ASN A 839 35.94 -7.15 -3.20
CA ASN A 839 34.79 -7.10 -2.31
C ASN A 839 33.82 -5.95 -2.64
N ILE A 840 34.30 -4.80 -3.13
CA ILE A 840 33.43 -3.68 -3.50
C ILE A 840 32.42 -4.11 -4.58
N PRO A 841 32.84 -4.58 -5.79
CA PRO A 841 31.88 -4.99 -6.80
C PRO A 841 31.05 -6.22 -6.39
N LEU A 842 31.65 -7.14 -5.62
CA LEU A 842 30.93 -8.33 -5.15
C LEU A 842 29.82 -7.97 -4.14
N SER A 843 30.12 -7.08 -3.19
CA SER A 843 29.11 -6.62 -2.22
C SER A 843 28.02 -5.80 -2.90
N LYS A 844 28.36 -4.96 -3.89
CA LYS A 844 27.38 -4.22 -4.69
C LYS A 844 26.45 -5.17 -5.44
N ALA A 845 27.00 -6.11 -6.20
CA ALA A 845 26.19 -7.07 -6.96
C ALA A 845 25.22 -7.91 -6.09
N ILE A 846 25.64 -8.26 -4.86
CA ILE A 846 24.75 -8.97 -3.92
C ILE A 846 23.65 -8.03 -3.43
N MET A 847 23.97 -6.79 -3.14
CA MET A 847 22.98 -5.83 -2.67
C MET A 847 22.01 -5.44 -3.78
N ASP A 848 22.45 -5.26 -5.03
CA ASP A 848 21.58 -5.01 -6.18
C ASP A 848 20.56 -6.13 -6.39
N TRP A 849 20.94 -7.37 -6.08
CA TRP A 849 20.02 -8.51 -6.10
C TRP A 849 19.06 -8.54 -4.90
N MET A 850 19.54 -8.18 -3.70
CA MET A 850 18.75 -8.24 -2.46
C MET A 850 17.83 -7.03 -2.28
N TYR A 851 18.30 -5.83 -2.67
CA TYR A 851 17.66 -4.56 -2.35
C TYR A 851 16.22 -4.47 -2.88
N PRO A 852 15.94 -4.77 -4.17
CA PRO A 852 14.59 -4.71 -4.72
C PRO A 852 13.61 -5.69 -4.05
N ARG A 853 14.11 -6.86 -3.62
CA ARG A 853 13.28 -7.96 -3.13
C ARG A 853 12.93 -7.88 -1.65
N TYR A 854 13.80 -7.31 -0.86
CA TYR A 854 13.70 -7.38 0.60
C TYR A 854 13.70 -6.02 1.32
N LEU A 855 14.17 -4.96 0.68
CA LEU A 855 14.26 -3.64 1.32
C LEU A 855 13.20 -2.67 0.80
N VAL A 856 13.01 -2.61 -0.52
CA VAL A 856 12.14 -1.63 -1.19
C VAL A 856 11.02 -2.29 -2.01
N SER A 857 10.65 -3.51 -1.67
CA SER A 857 9.53 -4.21 -2.33
C SER A 857 8.22 -3.44 -2.22
N ASN A 858 8.02 -2.70 -1.14
CA ASN A 858 6.84 -1.90 -0.81
C ASN A 858 6.94 -0.41 -1.23
N ILE A 859 7.88 -0.03 -2.09
CA ILE A 859 7.99 1.34 -2.59
C ILE A 859 7.57 1.40 -4.06
N ALA A 860 6.66 2.32 -4.39
CA ALA A 860 6.21 2.58 -5.76
C ALA A 860 7.18 3.53 -6.48
N CYS A 861 8.38 3.07 -6.81
CA CYS A 861 9.36 3.85 -7.58
C CYS A 861 10.20 2.98 -8.50
N GLY A 862 10.84 3.61 -9.47
CA GLY A 862 11.90 2.98 -10.26
C GLY A 862 13.08 2.57 -9.39
N LEU A 863 13.74 1.46 -9.73
CA LEU A 863 14.79 0.85 -8.93
C LEU A 863 16.17 1.03 -9.56
N ASP A 864 16.54 2.27 -9.88
CA ASP A 864 17.89 2.56 -10.33
C ASP A 864 18.85 2.66 -9.13
N LEU A 865 19.59 1.59 -8.91
CA LEU A 865 20.62 1.46 -7.87
C LEU A 865 22.05 1.68 -8.42
N SER A 866 22.20 2.14 -9.64
CA SER A 866 23.52 2.34 -10.26
C SER A 866 24.35 3.36 -9.47
N PHE A 867 25.62 3.02 -9.19
CA PHE A 867 26.53 3.95 -8.52
C PHE A 867 27.27 4.79 -9.54
N GLU A 868 27.35 6.08 -9.28
CA GLU A 868 28.29 6.92 -10.01
C GLU A 868 29.74 6.47 -9.75
N SER A 869 30.60 6.60 -10.74
CA SER A 869 32.01 6.14 -10.69
C SER A 869 32.80 6.72 -9.50
N TRP A 870 32.50 7.95 -9.09
CA TRP A 870 33.16 8.58 -7.95
C TRP A 870 32.86 7.87 -6.62
N LEU A 871 31.69 7.27 -6.46
CA LEU A 871 31.27 6.60 -5.22
C LEU A 871 32.10 5.32 -4.99
N TYR A 872 32.38 4.54 -6.05
CA TYR A 872 33.31 3.42 -5.97
C TYR A 872 34.71 3.87 -5.51
N VAL A 873 35.19 5.01 -6.03
CA VAL A 873 36.48 5.60 -5.64
C VAL A 873 36.42 6.08 -4.18
N ALA A 874 35.32 6.68 -3.74
CA ALA A 874 35.14 7.14 -2.37
C ALA A 874 35.14 5.98 -1.36
N VAL A 875 34.40 4.89 -1.64
CA VAL A 875 34.42 3.68 -0.82
C VAL A 875 35.80 3.06 -0.77
N PHE A 876 36.49 2.95 -1.90
CA PHE A 876 37.87 2.47 -1.96
C PHE A 876 38.79 3.35 -1.15
N ALA A 877 38.69 4.66 -1.27
CA ALA A 877 39.50 5.64 -0.51
C ALA A 877 39.23 5.52 1.00
N LEU A 878 37.96 5.37 1.41
CA LEU A 878 37.59 5.15 2.81
C LEU A 878 38.28 3.89 3.37
N ILE A 879 38.20 2.76 2.65
CA ILE A 879 38.89 1.52 3.05
C ILE A 879 40.37 1.74 3.24
N MET A 880 41.02 2.44 2.31
CA MET A 880 42.45 2.70 2.38
C MET A 880 42.82 3.66 3.51
N ILE A 881 42.04 4.70 3.76
CA ILE A 881 42.23 5.62 4.90
C ILE A 881 42.11 4.85 6.21
N CYS A 882 41.04 4.05 6.36
CA CYS A 882 40.84 3.19 7.54
C CYS A 882 42.04 2.25 7.73
N TYR A 883 42.49 1.60 6.66
CA TYR A 883 43.68 0.76 6.71
C TYR A 883 44.93 1.52 7.22
N PHE A 884 45.23 2.69 6.67
CA PHE A 884 46.44 3.45 7.06
C PHE A 884 46.35 3.96 8.51
N VAL A 885 45.17 4.40 8.97
CA VAL A 885 44.92 4.84 10.35
C VAL A 885 45.12 3.67 11.31
N ILE A 886 44.46 2.53 11.04
CA ILE A 886 44.53 1.33 11.88
C ILE A 886 45.97 0.78 11.89
N ASN A 887 46.61 0.72 10.73
CA ASN A 887 48.00 0.28 10.63
C ASN A 887 48.94 1.14 11.47
N ARG A 888 48.77 2.49 11.46
CA ARG A 888 49.56 3.42 12.28
C ARG A 888 49.35 3.16 13.78
N VAL A 889 48.12 2.91 14.22
CA VAL A 889 47.81 2.57 15.63
C VAL A 889 48.44 1.25 16.03
N LEU A 890 48.37 0.23 15.18
CA LEU A 890 48.90 -1.10 15.46
C LEU A 890 50.44 -1.13 15.41
N VAL A 891 51.08 -0.36 14.53
CA VAL A 891 52.56 -0.17 14.54
C VAL A 891 53.04 0.44 15.84
N GLY A 892 52.28 1.38 16.44
CA GLY A 892 52.57 1.95 17.73
C GLY A 892 52.65 0.91 18.86
N ARG A 893 51.84 -0.11 18.80
CA ARG A 893 51.83 -1.26 19.72
C ARG A 893 53.01 -2.21 19.51
N LEU A 894 53.40 -2.43 18.24
CA LEU A 894 54.58 -3.22 17.90
C LEU A 894 55.90 -2.66 18.51
N LYS A 895 56.01 -1.35 18.65
CA LYS A 895 57.17 -0.72 19.33
C LYS A 895 57.24 -1.14 20.79
N LYS A 896 56.13 -1.33 21.48
CA LYS A 896 56.02 -1.68 22.90
C LYS A 896 56.18 -3.18 23.18
N MET A 897 56.12 -4.08 22.16
CA MET A 897 56.33 -5.53 22.36
C MET A 897 57.80 -5.80 22.65
N THR A 898 58.09 -6.34 23.83
CA THR A 898 59.42 -6.82 24.20
C THR A 898 59.67 -8.21 23.70
N PRO A 899 60.84 -8.54 23.08
CA PRO A 899 61.15 -9.91 22.62
C PRO A 899 61.09 -10.95 23.68
N ALA A 900 61.54 -10.60 24.94
CA ALA A 900 61.55 -11.50 26.07
C ALA A 900 60.12 -11.99 26.46
N GLU A 901 59.11 -11.12 26.35
CA GLU A 901 57.72 -11.44 26.75
C GLU A 901 57.04 -12.43 25.76
N VAL A 902 57.35 -12.31 24.45
CA VAL A 902 56.80 -13.18 23.42
C VAL A 902 57.52 -14.51 23.34
N LEU A 903 58.85 -14.56 23.62
CA LEU A 903 59.63 -15.79 23.65
C LEU A 903 59.33 -16.62 24.94
N LYS A 904 59.20 -15.95 26.10
CA LYS A 904 58.85 -16.63 27.39
C LYS A 904 57.47 -17.29 27.38
N ASN A 905 56.55 -16.83 26.55
CA ASN A 905 55.23 -17.47 26.45
C ASN A 905 55.19 -18.75 25.56
N ARG A 906 56.34 -19.23 25.09
CA ARG A 906 56.45 -20.41 24.25
C ARG A 906 57.41 -21.46 24.82
N GLU A 907 58.22 -21.15 25.81
CA GLU A 907 58.84 -22.11 26.72
C GLU A 907 57.84 -22.56 27.79
#